data_2f15f75b7707743ee50a390025d7dfd6
#
_entry.id   2f15f75b7707743ee50a390025d7dfd6
#
_cell.length_a   1.000
_cell.length_b   1.000
_cell.length_c   1.000
_cell.angle_alpha   90.00
_cell.angle_beta   90.00
_cell.angle_gamma   90.00
#
_symmetry.space_group_name_H-M   'P 1'
#
loop_
_entity.id
_entity.type
_entity.pdbx_description
1 polymer ?
#
loop_
_entity_poly.entity_id
_entity_poly.type
_entity_poly.pdbx_seq_one_letter_code
_entity_poly.pdbx_strand_id
1 'polypeptide(L)'
;MRKYCIAVILVLFFTVVTSHAQDLTETEVVETMNRAFELNKAEKYDEALEAFLLVGKNTEKQRAEEERQVYVCSQIMVAMCCELTGKYEEGYLLAKKLLQGKLTDEEKENAAYQYVLNGFMLAASYMRINDGQLGKARELFTELLPYADEDMRQRIQPKIPLAWYFEGARYMISQQYDKAYLCMENAHNGFREIGDVKNEADVLCNMAVIKGHQDEYISVLELYDEAYARVTTVQDWNLMANIRHEQREIYRKLGDRNHVAIATQAIDTLLIKANNIEAMIANNNALGDDAFSMKDYSLAESFYLKNEKLLTLLPEIKQRSVEHGIYSKMRDLKYTAGEYQSALAYGSNCIRMFEKEFEGDRLQRYLPYSNQADIYREMGDSVNAMRYVDSLFLCMEGTDAPARMVAQVYTTRGRVFAKFGEYEKAVSEFDMADAVLAKICEADDVSRTTIQALKAGVLHRLNRHEEAEIAYKRYAELIKSRQGNNSIAYGDALYYLANAEAFNGHIEAGRRHYIESAEMLQQQIKEQLRYVSSSERESYWESLSQKMWAMTAFGIKSKATQNSFTEASYNALLFSKSLLLESERSMYDIIRKEGTQEDVEAFTNVVTLKAKMATLSKDFDKNKEELGRIYAKMTVADKHLAARSTSYKDYTAFLNVKYANVKRAMKDSDVLIDFTDFKGDDNKRRYAVYVINNIQKYPLLMDLFTEESVDSLLGGKSIDHLYNESVSEKMFRLCWQPLQEYVKEGAKVYYVPSGGMHRISLESLMLADGSLLGEHYDFIRLSSARELLRQSGTIAIKKNSEAVLYGGLLYDLDTNVLEAESKKYILSPMFAMRSGDARGDSIFHFLPQTKEEVLVVEKILKEKQVKVTSYMDVNGTEESFLNMSGMAPKLLLVATHGFYYSTDNIANIDYLQGYTDAMSLTGLIMSGGNLAWRGKHLPDGVLSGILTAATISRMDLQGTELAVLSACQTGQGETTPRRYLWLAACF
;
A
#
# COMPACT_ATOMS: atom_id res chain seq x y z
N MET A 1 -23.62 35.93 -41.71
CA MET A 1 -24.83 35.13 -42.03
C MET A 1 -26.15 35.86 -41.78
N ARG A 2 -26.47 36.45 -40.61
CA ARG A 2 -27.74 37.20 -40.38
C ARG A 2 -28.08 38.33 -41.39
N LYS A 3 -27.11 38.88 -42.12
CA LYS A 3 -27.33 39.95 -43.12
C LYS A 3 -27.54 39.43 -44.56
N TYR A 4 -27.10 38.22 -44.89
CA TYR A 4 -27.15 37.66 -46.25
C TYR A 4 -28.48 36.94 -46.55
N CYS A 5 -29.03 36.18 -45.60
CA CYS A 5 -30.34 35.55 -45.79
C CYS A 5 -31.48 36.57 -46.02
N ILE A 6 -31.40 37.74 -45.42
CA ILE A 6 -32.42 38.80 -45.59
C ILE A 6 -32.31 39.46 -46.98
N ALA A 7 -31.13 39.55 -47.58
CA ALA A 7 -30.95 40.23 -48.90
C ALA A 7 -31.39 39.36 -50.08
N VAL A 8 -31.18 38.05 -50.03
CA VAL A 8 -31.58 37.13 -51.09
C VAL A 8 -33.10 36.95 -51.21
N ILE A 9 -33.80 37.00 -50.10
CA ILE A 9 -35.25 36.80 -50.04
C ILE A 9 -36.01 38.05 -50.57
N LEU A 10 -35.48 39.24 -50.39
CA LEU A 10 -36.10 40.48 -50.87
C LEU A 10 -35.98 40.66 -52.37
N VAL A 11 -35.07 40.01 -53.03
CA VAL A 11 -34.88 40.11 -54.50
C VAL A 11 -35.77 39.13 -55.31
N LEU A 12 -36.19 38.02 -54.71
CA LEU A 12 -36.97 36.99 -55.37
C LEU A 12 -38.50 37.18 -55.39
N PHE A 13 -39.02 38.12 -54.65
CA PHE A 13 -40.46 38.30 -54.43
C PHE A 13 -41.18 39.18 -55.43
N PHE A 14 -40.57 39.62 -56.57
CA PHE A 14 -41.16 40.55 -57.46
C PHE A 14 -41.71 39.95 -58.79
N THR A 15 -41.73 38.67 -59.01
CA THR A 15 -42.34 38.11 -60.23
C THR A 15 -43.01 36.78 -59.96
N VAL A 16 -44.31 36.69 -60.29
CA VAL A 16 -45.17 35.58 -60.79
C VAL A 16 -45.93 34.78 -59.69
N VAL A 17 -47.15 34.95 -59.50
CA VAL A 17 -48.44 34.42 -60.13
C VAL A 17 -48.63 32.91 -60.18
N THR A 18 -49.69 32.56 -59.47
CA THR A 18 -50.65 31.43 -59.55
C THR A 18 -50.20 30.00 -59.36
N SER A 19 -50.60 29.28 -58.39
CA SER A 19 -51.81 28.44 -58.29
C SER A 19 -51.74 27.44 -57.04
N HIS A 20 -52.86 27.40 -56.37
CA HIS A 20 -53.30 26.32 -55.48
C HIS A 20 -52.48 25.97 -54.21
N ALA A 21 -52.53 26.85 -53.25
CA ALA A 21 -52.32 26.51 -51.83
C ALA A 21 -53.63 25.98 -51.24
N GLN A 22 -53.60 24.87 -50.47
CA GLN A 22 -54.83 24.29 -49.92
C GLN A 22 -55.36 24.99 -48.67
N ASP A 23 -54.60 25.87 -48.01
CA ASP A 23 -55.00 26.59 -46.79
C ASP A 23 -54.60 28.11 -46.75
N LEU A 24 -53.63 28.58 -47.55
CA LEU A 24 -53.20 29.97 -47.66
C LEU A 24 -53.03 30.40 -49.10
N THR A 25 -53.41 31.63 -49.46
CA THR A 25 -53.13 32.26 -50.78
C THR A 25 -51.66 32.65 -50.84
N GLU A 26 -51.09 32.82 -52.03
CA GLU A 26 -49.71 33.27 -52.26
C GLU A 26 -49.34 34.52 -51.48
N THR A 27 -50.27 35.51 -51.46
CA THR A 27 -50.13 36.76 -50.75
C THR A 27 -50.06 36.51 -49.25
N GLU A 28 -50.89 35.61 -48.74
CA GLU A 28 -50.87 35.19 -47.31
C GLU A 28 -49.62 34.41 -46.91
N VAL A 29 -49.08 33.59 -47.84
CA VAL A 29 -47.78 32.91 -47.65
C VAL A 29 -46.66 33.93 -47.52
N VAL A 30 -46.62 34.96 -48.38
CA VAL A 30 -45.63 36.04 -48.33
C VAL A 30 -45.78 36.87 -47.01
N GLU A 31 -47.00 37.25 -46.65
CA GLU A 31 -47.28 37.99 -45.45
C GLU A 31 -46.90 37.20 -44.19
N THR A 32 -47.19 35.91 -44.18
CA THR A 32 -46.85 35.00 -43.08
C THR A 32 -45.32 34.84 -42.95
N MET A 33 -44.62 34.69 -44.07
CA MET A 33 -43.17 34.61 -44.11
C MET A 33 -42.52 35.91 -43.55
N ASN A 34 -42.97 37.04 -43.99
CA ASN A 34 -42.48 38.34 -43.50
C ASN A 34 -42.75 38.52 -42.01
N ARG A 35 -43.94 38.18 -41.56
CA ARG A 35 -44.28 38.19 -40.13
C ARG A 35 -43.37 37.24 -39.32
N ALA A 36 -43.08 36.04 -39.85
CA ALA A 36 -42.17 35.11 -39.20
C ALA A 36 -40.75 35.69 -39.01
N PHE A 37 -40.24 36.40 -40.05
CA PHE A 37 -38.94 37.09 -39.94
C PHE A 37 -38.96 38.23 -38.90
N GLU A 38 -40.05 39.03 -38.84
CA GLU A 38 -40.15 40.09 -37.83
C GLU A 38 -40.28 39.51 -36.40
N LEU A 39 -40.99 38.41 -36.22
CA LEU A 39 -41.06 37.69 -34.95
C LEU A 39 -39.67 37.14 -34.54
N ASN A 40 -38.93 36.58 -35.47
CA ASN A 40 -37.57 36.11 -35.22
C ASN A 40 -36.60 37.23 -34.85
N LYS A 41 -36.71 38.41 -35.51
CA LYS A 41 -35.96 39.60 -35.13
C LYS A 41 -36.32 40.13 -33.72
N ALA A 42 -37.60 39.98 -33.35
CA ALA A 42 -38.09 40.34 -32.03
C ALA A 42 -37.81 39.32 -30.95
N GLU A 43 -37.00 38.28 -31.27
CA GLU A 43 -36.63 37.19 -30.36
C GLU A 43 -37.80 36.32 -29.86
N LYS A 44 -38.95 36.41 -30.55
CA LYS A 44 -40.16 35.59 -30.31
C LYS A 44 -40.10 34.29 -31.07
N TYR A 45 -39.16 33.42 -30.68
CA TYR A 45 -38.77 32.28 -31.49
C TYR A 45 -39.85 31.20 -31.61
N ASP A 46 -40.68 30.97 -30.58
CA ASP A 46 -41.79 30.00 -30.65
C ASP A 46 -42.87 30.47 -31.58
N GLU A 47 -43.26 31.77 -31.56
CA GLU A 47 -44.24 32.38 -32.49
C GLU A 47 -43.67 32.39 -33.90
N ALA A 48 -42.38 32.64 -34.09
CA ALA A 48 -41.71 32.59 -35.39
C ALA A 48 -41.67 31.13 -35.93
N LEU A 49 -41.42 30.17 -35.06
CA LEU A 49 -41.41 28.74 -35.41
C LEU A 49 -42.78 28.30 -35.98
N GLU A 50 -43.86 28.65 -35.27
CA GLU A 50 -45.22 28.34 -35.76
C GLU A 50 -45.54 28.95 -37.13
N ALA A 51 -45.14 30.21 -37.34
CA ALA A 51 -45.34 30.88 -38.62
C ALA A 51 -44.50 30.28 -39.75
N PHE A 52 -43.24 29.95 -39.52
CA PHE A 52 -42.41 29.23 -40.51
C PHE A 52 -42.93 27.83 -40.84
N LEU A 53 -43.42 27.09 -39.81
CA LEU A 53 -44.04 25.78 -40.02
C LEU A 53 -45.29 25.87 -40.89
N LEU A 54 -46.13 26.95 -40.72
CA LEU A 54 -47.33 27.16 -41.52
C LEU A 54 -46.98 27.47 -43.00
N VAL A 55 -45.94 28.25 -43.23
CA VAL A 55 -45.42 28.53 -44.61
C VAL A 55 -44.93 27.24 -45.23
N GLY A 56 -44.10 26.42 -44.50
CA GLY A 56 -43.57 25.18 -44.99
C GLY A 56 -44.65 24.16 -45.38
N LYS A 57 -45.72 24.02 -44.55
CA LYS A 57 -46.86 23.15 -44.84
C LYS A 57 -47.58 23.53 -46.11
N ASN A 58 -47.73 24.80 -46.38
CA ASN A 58 -48.44 25.30 -47.55
C ASN A 58 -47.62 25.27 -48.87
N THR A 59 -46.28 25.19 -48.76
CA THR A 59 -45.36 25.19 -49.91
C THR A 59 -44.73 23.81 -50.20
N GLU A 60 -44.91 22.80 -49.34
CA GLU A 60 -44.27 21.45 -49.42
C GLU A 60 -44.57 20.70 -50.77
N LYS A 61 -45.75 20.90 -51.39
CA LYS A 61 -46.20 20.17 -52.55
C LYS A 61 -46.06 20.93 -53.88
N GLN A 62 -45.53 22.16 -53.84
CA GLN A 62 -45.42 23.01 -55.02
C GLN A 62 -44.24 22.57 -55.90
N ARG A 63 -44.40 22.73 -57.24
CA ARG A 63 -43.47 22.18 -58.23
C ARG A 63 -42.62 23.24 -58.93
N ALA A 64 -42.97 24.54 -58.82
CA ALA A 64 -42.17 25.61 -59.37
C ALA A 64 -40.87 25.82 -58.57
N GLU A 65 -39.80 26.20 -59.28
CA GLU A 65 -38.47 26.35 -58.63
C GLU A 65 -38.47 27.41 -57.54
N GLU A 66 -39.18 28.52 -57.78
CA GLU A 66 -39.29 29.62 -56.78
C GLU A 66 -40.04 29.20 -55.53
N GLU A 67 -41.10 28.45 -55.66
CA GLU A 67 -41.89 27.88 -54.55
C GLU A 67 -41.12 26.85 -53.77
N ARG A 68 -40.32 26.05 -54.47
CA ARG A 68 -39.36 25.15 -53.83
C ARG A 68 -38.35 25.90 -52.95
N GLN A 69 -37.84 27.04 -53.46
CA GLN A 69 -36.91 27.87 -52.66
C GLN A 69 -37.55 28.43 -51.37
N VAL A 70 -38.81 28.88 -51.46
CA VAL A 70 -39.61 29.33 -50.32
C VAL A 70 -39.78 28.21 -49.31
N TYR A 71 -40.13 27.02 -49.78
CA TYR A 71 -40.20 25.84 -48.88
C TYR A 71 -38.87 25.56 -48.20
N VAL A 72 -37.79 25.46 -48.94
CA VAL A 72 -36.45 25.16 -48.40
C VAL A 72 -36.03 26.24 -47.39
N CYS A 73 -36.21 27.52 -47.73
CA CYS A 73 -35.92 28.63 -46.85
C CYS A 73 -36.74 28.55 -45.54
N SER A 74 -38.04 28.32 -45.64
CA SER A 74 -38.91 28.17 -44.46
C SER A 74 -38.45 27.05 -43.54
N GLN A 75 -38.05 25.90 -44.13
CA GLN A 75 -37.60 24.76 -43.38
C GLN A 75 -36.22 24.99 -42.70
N ILE A 76 -35.32 25.71 -43.36
CA ILE A 76 -34.04 26.14 -42.76
C ILE A 76 -34.33 27.07 -41.57
N MET A 77 -35.29 27.98 -41.71
CA MET A 77 -35.68 28.88 -40.59
C MET A 77 -36.39 28.14 -39.48
N VAL A 78 -37.20 27.12 -39.77
CA VAL A 78 -37.77 26.20 -38.75
C VAL A 78 -36.66 25.54 -37.99
N ALA A 79 -35.64 25.00 -38.64
CA ALA A 79 -34.51 24.35 -37.98
C ALA A 79 -33.73 25.35 -37.09
N MET A 80 -33.58 26.60 -37.51
CA MET A 80 -32.99 27.67 -36.74
C MET A 80 -33.84 28.01 -35.49
N CYS A 81 -35.15 28.15 -35.63
CA CYS A 81 -36.05 28.39 -34.50
C CYS A 81 -36.07 27.19 -33.52
N CYS A 82 -35.97 25.96 -34.02
CA CYS A 82 -35.84 24.78 -33.16
C CYS A 82 -34.57 24.83 -32.30
N GLU A 83 -33.45 25.27 -32.85
CA GLU A 83 -32.21 25.48 -32.09
C GLU A 83 -32.42 26.50 -30.96
N LEU A 84 -33.02 27.66 -31.27
CA LEU A 84 -33.24 28.77 -30.33
C LEU A 84 -34.32 28.46 -29.29
N THR A 85 -35.26 27.55 -29.55
CA THR A 85 -36.32 27.13 -28.62
C THR A 85 -35.99 25.83 -27.87
N GLY A 86 -34.80 25.24 -28.09
CA GLY A 86 -34.38 24.00 -27.41
C GLY A 86 -34.98 22.71 -28.00
N LYS A 87 -35.66 22.75 -29.14
CA LYS A 87 -36.25 21.60 -29.86
C LYS A 87 -35.23 20.94 -30.79
N TYR A 88 -34.04 20.65 -30.26
CA TYR A 88 -32.84 20.26 -31.04
C TYR A 88 -33.03 19.03 -31.91
N GLU A 89 -33.75 18.00 -31.42
CA GLU A 89 -33.99 16.76 -32.17
C GLU A 89 -34.84 17.02 -33.39
N GLU A 90 -35.91 17.84 -33.27
CA GLU A 90 -36.76 18.20 -34.39
C GLU A 90 -35.99 19.00 -35.45
N GLY A 91 -35.21 20.00 -35.03
CA GLY A 91 -34.36 20.81 -35.88
C GLY A 91 -33.29 19.97 -36.61
N TYR A 92 -32.64 19.05 -35.89
CA TYR A 92 -31.65 18.11 -36.45
C TYR A 92 -32.25 17.21 -37.53
N LEU A 93 -33.37 16.54 -37.19
CA LEU A 93 -34.05 15.63 -38.16
C LEU A 93 -34.53 16.35 -39.39
N LEU A 94 -35.06 17.57 -39.26
CA LEU A 94 -35.50 18.40 -40.37
C LEU A 94 -34.34 18.81 -41.27
N ALA A 95 -33.28 19.34 -40.72
CA ALA A 95 -32.09 19.72 -41.51
C ALA A 95 -31.43 18.50 -42.19
N LYS A 96 -31.41 17.34 -41.52
CA LYS A 96 -30.95 16.07 -42.12
C LYS A 96 -31.77 15.65 -43.33
N LYS A 97 -33.11 15.78 -43.24
CA LYS A 97 -34.02 15.50 -44.34
C LYS A 97 -33.80 16.45 -45.51
N LEU A 98 -33.58 17.74 -45.22
CA LEU A 98 -33.29 18.76 -46.25
C LEU A 98 -32.02 18.42 -47.02
N LEU A 99 -30.97 18.02 -46.38
CA LEU A 99 -29.67 17.66 -46.99
C LEU A 99 -29.76 16.47 -47.95
N GLN A 100 -30.80 15.63 -47.87
CA GLN A 100 -31.09 14.54 -48.79
C GLN A 100 -31.84 14.98 -50.05
N GLY A 101 -32.36 16.24 -50.05
CA GLY A 101 -33.11 16.82 -51.16
C GLY A 101 -32.22 17.44 -52.24
N LYS A 102 -32.86 17.94 -53.30
CA LYS A 102 -32.19 18.78 -54.29
C LYS A 102 -32.05 20.20 -53.75
N LEU A 103 -30.87 20.67 -53.49
CA LEU A 103 -30.55 21.98 -52.94
C LEU A 103 -29.53 22.67 -53.83
N THR A 104 -29.58 24.01 -53.91
CA THR A 104 -28.50 24.82 -54.45
C THR A 104 -27.29 24.78 -53.46
N ASP A 105 -26.12 25.20 -53.90
CA ASP A 105 -24.93 25.21 -53.03
C ASP A 105 -25.14 26.05 -51.79
N GLU A 106 -25.77 27.23 -51.89
CA GLU A 106 -26.08 28.12 -50.76
C GLU A 106 -27.11 27.50 -49.80
N GLU A 107 -28.19 26.92 -50.34
CA GLU A 107 -29.19 26.20 -49.52
C GLU A 107 -28.58 25.02 -48.77
N LYS A 108 -27.66 24.29 -49.45
CA LYS A 108 -26.95 23.17 -48.87
C LYS A 108 -26.03 23.62 -47.74
N GLU A 109 -25.32 24.73 -47.92
CA GLU A 109 -24.46 25.30 -46.86
C GLU A 109 -25.30 25.72 -45.66
N ASN A 110 -26.40 26.43 -45.86
CA ASN A 110 -27.29 26.85 -44.76
C ASN A 110 -27.97 25.66 -44.07
N ALA A 111 -28.43 24.67 -44.81
CA ALA A 111 -29.02 23.43 -44.26
C ALA A 111 -27.97 22.63 -43.48
N ALA A 112 -26.73 22.56 -43.98
CA ALA A 112 -25.62 21.89 -43.28
C ALA A 112 -25.26 22.61 -41.99
N TYR A 113 -25.25 23.93 -42.01
CA TYR A 113 -25.04 24.72 -40.83
C TYR A 113 -26.08 24.44 -39.72
N GLN A 114 -27.38 24.43 -40.07
CA GLN A 114 -28.45 24.12 -39.13
C GLN A 114 -28.41 22.65 -38.66
N TYR A 115 -28.03 21.72 -39.54
CA TYR A 115 -27.83 20.32 -39.23
C TYR A 115 -26.75 20.14 -38.18
N VAL A 116 -25.59 20.80 -38.39
CA VAL A 116 -24.47 20.73 -37.45
C VAL A 116 -24.82 21.41 -36.12
N LEU A 117 -25.46 22.56 -36.16
CA LEU A 117 -25.77 23.33 -34.94
C LEU A 117 -26.80 22.63 -34.04
N ASN A 118 -27.95 22.22 -34.62
CA ASN A 118 -28.96 21.44 -33.90
C ASN A 118 -28.43 20.09 -33.44
N GLY A 119 -27.69 19.41 -34.31
CA GLY A 119 -27.05 18.12 -33.95
C GLY A 119 -26.03 18.26 -32.81
N PHE A 120 -25.22 19.34 -32.82
CA PHE A 120 -24.29 19.65 -31.74
C PHE A 120 -25.00 19.88 -30.42
N MET A 121 -26.08 20.68 -30.42
CA MET A 121 -26.85 20.94 -29.21
C MET A 121 -27.56 19.70 -28.71
N LEU A 122 -28.09 18.87 -29.61
CA LEU A 122 -28.68 17.57 -29.30
C LEU A 122 -27.63 16.62 -28.70
N ALA A 123 -26.48 16.47 -29.34
CA ALA A 123 -25.39 15.65 -28.82
C ALA A 123 -24.89 16.14 -27.45
N ALA A 124 -24.79 17.48 -27.29
CA ALA A 124 -24.43 18.09 -26.00
C ALA A 124 -25.48 17.79 -24.90
N SER A 125 -26.77 17.70 -25.25
CA SER A 125 -27.80 17.28 -24.30
C SER A 125 -27.64 15.82 -23.84
N TYR A 126 -27.13 14.94 -24.71
CA TYR A 126 -26.82 13.55 -24.40
C TYR A 126 -25.52 13.38 -23.55
N MET A 127 -24.71 14.44 -23.44
CA MET A 127 -23.47 14.41 -22.68
C MET A 127 -23.67 14.36 -21.15
N ARG A 128 -24.88 14.30 -20.65
CA ARG A 128 -25.17 14.20 -19.21
C ARG A 128 -24.78 12.81 -18.69
N ILE A 129 -23.93 12.79 -17.70
CA ILE A 129 -23.36 11.54 -17.12
C ILE A 129 -24.46 10.58 -16.64
N ASN A 130 -25.56 11.10 -16.10
CA ASN A 130 -26.62 10.30 -15.48
C ASN A 130 -27.61 9.69 -16.49
N ASP A 131 -27.68 10.21 -17.70
CA ASP A 131 -28.73 9.83 -18.67
C ASP A 131 -28.38 8.60 -19.53
N GLY A 132 -27.15 8.10 -19.44
CA GLY A 132 -26.74 6.86 -20.16
C GLY A 132 -26.65 6.94 -21.67
N GLN A 133 -26.72 8.14 -22.27
CA GLN A 133 -26.78 8.35 -23.69
C GLN A 133 -25.47 8.81 -24.35
N LEU A 134 -24.34 8.66 -23.65
CA LEU A 134 -23.02 9.10 -24.11
C LEU A 134 -22.59 8.45 -25.42
N GLY A 135 -22.99 7.20 -25.68
CA GLY A 135 -22.78 6.54 -26.94
C GLY A 135 -23.47 7.26 -28.11
N LYS A 136 -24.74 7.66 -27.93
CA LYS A 136 -25.47 8.43 -28.93
C LYS A 136 -24.83 9.81 -29.16
N ALA A 137 -24.33 10.44 -28.13
CA ALA A 137 -23.59 11.70 -28.27
C ALA A 137 -22.36 11.53 -29.17
N ARG A 138 -21.56 10.49 -28.95
CA ARG A 138 -20.40 10.19 -29.82
C ARG A 138 -20.76 9.95 -31.28
N GLU A 139 -21.73 9.06 -31.49
CA GLU A 139 -22.22 8.75 -32.83
C GLU A 139 -22.64 10.02 -33.55
N LEU A 140 -23.42 10.86 -32.88
CA LEU A 140 -23.92 12.09 -33.44
C LEU A 140 -22.79 13.11 -33.70
N PHE A 141 -21.88 13.34 -32.76
CA PHE A 141 -20.72 14.21 -33.01
C PHE A 141 -19.87 13.73 -34.18
N THR A 142 -19.66 12.41 -34.30
CA THR A 142 -18.91 11.84 -35.43
C THR A 142 -19.65 12.03 -36.77
N GLU A 143 -20.97 11.87 -36.76
CA GLU A 143 -21.82 12.08 -37.97
C GLU A 143 -21.79 13.54 -38.43
N LEU A 144 -21.65 14.50 -37.54
CA LEU A 144 -21.64 15.92 -37.85
C LEU A 144 -20.32 16.42 -38.48
N LEU A 145 -19.18 15.78 -38.15
CA LEU A 145 -17.84 16.24 -38.55
C LEU A 145 -17.67 16.51 -40.06
N PRO A 146 -18.21 15.66 -41.00
CA PRO A 146 -18.07 15.91 -42.43
C PRO A 146 -18.80 17.17 -42.94
N TYR A 147 -19.80 17.64 -42.15
CA TYR A 147 -20.65 18.79 -42.51
C TYR A 147 -20.24 20.07 -41.76
N ALA A 148 -19.36 19.95 -40.79
CA ALA A 148 -18.92 21.04 -39.93
C ALA A 148 -17.89 21.92 -40.65
N ASP A 149 -18.05 23.26 -40.54
CA ASP A 149 -16.99 24.21 -40.86
C ASP A 149 -15.82 24.10 -39.87
N GLU A 150 -14.77 24.86 -40.11
CA GLU A 150 -13.57 24.80 -39.29
C GLU A 150 -13.83 25.15 -37.79
N ASP A 151 -14.67 26.20 -37.56
CA ASP A 151 -15.01 26.62 -36.19
C ASP A 151 -15.80 25.51 -35.45
N MET A 152 -16.83 24.99 -36.11
CA MET A 152 -17.61 23.88 -35.50
C MET A 152 -16.82 22.57 -35.37
N ARG A 153 -15.91 22.30 -36.30
CA ARG A 153 -15.02 21.14 -36.23
C ARG A 153 -14.13 21.20 -34.99
N GLN A 154 -13.53 22.36 -34.75
CA GLN A 154 -12.72 22.58 -33.53
C GLN A 154 -13.54 22.44 -32.23
N ARG A 155 -14.84 22.74 -32.29
CA ARG A 155 -15.76 22.56 -31.15
C ARG A 155 -16.25 21.15 -30.99
N ILE A 156 -16.46 20.38 -32.08
CA ILE A 156 -16.97 19.03 -32.06
C ILE A 156 -15.87 18.01 -31.72
N GLN A 157 -14.70 18.11 -32.35
CA GLN A 157 -13.62 17.13 -32.19
C GLN A 157 -13.29 16.79 -30.74
N PRO A 158 -13.14 17.76 -29.81
CA PRO A 158 -12.82 17.44 -28.42
C PRO A 158 -13.99 16.78 -27.67
N LYS A 159 -15.24 16.88 -28.16
CA LYS A 159 -16.42 16.31 -27.49
C LYS A 159 -16.51 14.79 -27.66
N ILE A 160 -15.92 14.23 -28.69
CA ILE A 160 -15.92 12.78 -28.94
C ILE A 160 -15.09 12.06 -27.88
N PRO A 161 -13.79 12.36 -27.66
CA PRO A 161 -13.02 11.75 -26.60
C PRO A 161 -13.56 12.13 -25.21
N LEU A 162 -14.11 13.35 -25.04
CA LEU A 162 -14.73 13.75 -23.78
C LEU A 162 -15.95 12.90 -23.42
N ALA A 163 -16.74 12.46 -24.40
CA ALA A 163 -17.87 11.56 -24.15
C ALA A 163 -17.40 10.15 -23.73
N TRP A 164 -16.29 9.66 -24.29
CA TRP A 164 -15.64 8.44 -23.81
C TRP A 164 -15.15 8.58 -22.37
N TYR A 165 -14.54 9.71 -22.06
CA TYR A 165 -14.09 10.03 -20.72
C TYR A 165 -15.23 9.99 -19.69
N PHE A 166 -16.36 10.65 -19.99
CA PHE A 166 -17.52 10.66 -19.08
C PHE A 166 -18.16 9.27 -18.92
N GLU A 167 -18.17 8.47 -19.98
CA GLU A 167 -18.65 7.08 -19.90
C GLU A 167 -17.72 6.22 -19.04
N GLY A 168 -16.41 6.37 -19.20
CA GLY A 168 -15.40 5.75 -18.37
C GLY A 168 -15.56 6.15 -16.90
N ALA A 169 -15.75 7.45 -16.62
CA ALA A 169 -15.98 7.96 -15.27
C ALA A 169 -17.26 7.34 -14.64
N ARG A 170 -18.33 7.15 -15.41
CA ARG A 170 -19.54 6.46 -14.95
C ARG A 170 -19.26 5.01 -14.58
N TYR A 171 -18.48 4.29 -15.41
CA TYR A 171 -18.07 2.93 -15.10
C TYR A 171 -17.13 2.86 -13.88
N MET A 172 -16.29 3.88 -13.66
CA MET A 172 -15.48 4.00 -12.44
C MET A 172 -16.36 4.12 -11.19
N ILE A 173 -17.38 4.99 -11.22
CA ILE A 173 -18.32 5.18 -10.10
C ILE A 173 -19.06 3.87 -9.80
N SER A 174 -19.44 3.11 -10.83
CA SER A 174 -20.08 1.80 -10.67
C SER A 174 -19.10 0.63 -10.50
N GLN A 175 -17.80 0.93 -10.36
CA GLN A 175 -16.71 -0.03 -10.12
C GLN A 175 -16.59 -1.12 -11.20
N GLN A 176 -17.00 -0.83 -12.42
CA GLN A 176 -16.81 -1.70 -13.58
C GLN A 176 -15.49 -1.34 -14.28
N TYR A 177 -14.38 -1.65 -13.61
CA TYR A 177 -13.04 -1.17 -13.95
C TYR A 177 -12.56 -1.53 -15.36
N ASP A 178 -12.86 -2.74 -15.84
CA ASP A 178 -12.45 -3.16 -17.19
C ASP A 178 -13.13 -2.33 -18.27
N LYS A 179 -14.42 -2.04 -18.10
CA LYS A 179 -15.16 -1.18 -19.03
C LYS A 179 -14.72 0.27 -18.92
N ALA A 180 -14.45 0.73 -17.71
CA ALA A 180 -13.92 2.05 -17.46
C ALA A 180 -12.58 2.24 -18.18
N TYR A 181 -11.67 1.28 -18.06
CA TYR A 181 -10.35 1.33 -18.71
C TYR A 181 -10.46 1.41 -20.22
N LEU A 182 -11.31 0.57 -20.85
CA LEU A 182 -11.53 0.59 -22.29
C LEU A 182 -12.07 1.95 -22.78
N CYS A 183 -12.99 2.55 -22.01
CA CYS A 183 -13.49 3.88 -22.34
C CYS A 183 -12.42 4.96 -22.20
N MET A 184 -11.59 4.89 -21.17
CA MET A 184 -10.47 5.82 -20.97
C MET A 184 -9.41 5.65 -22.07
N GLU A 185 -9.12 4.43 -22.51
CA GLU A 185 -8.20 4.17 -23.61
C GLU A 185 -8.67 4.83 -24.92
N ASN A 186 -9.97 4.72 -25.22
CA ASN A 186 -10.55 5.43 -26.37
C ASN A 186 -10.50 6.95 -26.23
N ALA A 187 -10.73 7.47 -25.01
CA ALA A 187 -10.60 8.90 -24.72
C ALA A 187 -9.14 9.38 -24.89
N HIS A 188 -8.17 8.61 -24.36
CA HIS A 188 -6.74 8.90 -24.51
C HIS A 188 -6.33 9.01 -25.97
N ASN A 189 -6.68 7.98 -26.78
CA ASN A 189 -6.36 7.98 -28.19
C ASN A 189 -6.97 9.19 -28.93
N GLY A 190 -8.23 9.52 -28.64
CA GLY A 190 -8.90 10.65 -29.24
C GLY A 190 -8.30 12.02 -28.85
N PHE A 191 -7.93 12.24 -27.57
CA PHE A 191 -7.26 13.49 -27.16
C PHE A 191 -5.85 13.61 -27.74
N ARG A 192 -5.14 12.49 -27.86
CA ARG A 192 -3.82 12.42 -28.50
C ARG A 192 -3.87 12.79 -29.97
N GLU A 193 -4.86 12.29 -30.71
CA GLU A 193 -5.04 12.60 -32.16
C GLU A 193 -5.29 14.08 -32.42
N ILE A 194 -6.01 14.76 -31.51
CA ILE A 194 -6.29 16.20 -31.67
C ILE A 194 -5.23 17.08 -30.99
N GLY A 195 -4.23 16.50 -30.31
CA GLY A 195 -3.14 17.22 -29.65
C GLY A 195 -3.56 17.94 -28.36
N ASP A 196 -4.63 17.52 -27.72
CA ASP A 196 -5.09 18.09 -26.43
C ASP A 196 -4.33 17.45 -25.26
N VAL A 197 -3.11 17.93 -25.05
CA VAL A 197 -2.15 17.40 -24.08
C VAL A 197 -2.72 17.38 -22.65
N LYS A 198 -3.53 18.38 -22.28
CA LYS A 198 -4.05 18.48 -20.93
C LYS A 198 -5.09 17.41 -20.64
N ASN A 199 -6.08 17.27 -21.50
CA ASN A 199 -7.10 16.23 -21.35
C ASN A 199 -6.50 14.82 -21.57
N GLU A 200 -5.50 14.66 -22.46
CA GLU A 200 -4.74 13.42 -22.61
C GLU A 200 -4.10 12.99 -21.28
N ALA A 201 -3.45 13.91 -20.58
CA ALA A 201 -2.82 13.63 -19.30
C ALA A 201 -3.84 13.33 -18.19
N ASP A 202 -4.97 14.04 -18.16
CA ASP A 202 -6.05 13.76 -17.20
C ASP A 202 -6.63 12.34 -17.40
N VAL A 203 -6.77 11.91 -18.65
CA VAL A 203 -7.21 10.54 -18.94
C VAL A 203 -6.19 9.49 -18.49
N LEU A 204 -4.91 9.71 -18.76
CA LEU A 204 -3.84 8.84 -18.28
C LEU A 204 -3.85 8.72 -16.74
N CYS A 205 -4.09 9.83 -16.03
CA CYS A 205 -4.24 9.80 -14.58
C CYS A 205 -5.45 8.95 -14.14
N ASN A 206 -6.59 9.05 -14.85
CA ASN A 206 -7.75 8.22 -14.53
C ASN A 206 -7.52 6.73 -14.85
N MET A 207 -6.79 6.41 -15.94
CA MET A 207 -6.36 5.04 -16.25
C MET A 207 -5.47 4.49 -15.14
N ALA A 208 -4.56 5.32 -14.61
CA ALA A 208 -3.73 4.95 -13.46
C ALA A 208 -4.59 4.68 -12.21
N VAL A 209 -5.60 5.50 -11.92
CA VAL A 209 -6.54 5.27 -10.81
C VAL A 209 -7.27 3.94 -10.96
N ILE A 210 -7.74 3.61 -12.18
CA ILE A 210 -8.41 2.33 -12.46
C ILE A 210 -7.45 1.16 -12.17
N LYS A 211 -6.21 1.22 -12.65
CA LYS A 211 -5.19 0.22 -12.38
C LYS A 211 -4.85 0.13 -10.88
N GLY A 212 -4.89 1.24 -10.18
CA GLY A 212 -4.73 1.28 -8.72
C GLY A 212 -5.82 0.54 -7.96
N HIS A 213 -7.07 0.55 -8.46
CA HIS A 213 -8.16 -0.25 -7.91
C HIS A 213 -8.04 -1.75 -8.22
N GLN A 214 -7.24 -2.11 -9.21
CA GLN A 214 -6.90 -3.49 -9.55
C GLN A 214 -5.59 -3.96 -8.88
N ASP A 215 -5.00 -3.13 -8.03
CA ASP A 215 -3.71 -3.35 -7.34
C ASP A 215 -2.50 -3.51 -8.29
N GLU A 216 -2.61 -3.05 -9.54
CA GLU A 216 -1.56 -3.10 -10.56
C GLU A 216 -0.62 -1.87 -10.47
N TYR A 217 0.03 -1.68 -9.32
CA TYR A 217 0.75 -0.45 -8.97
C TYR A 217 1.89 -0.06 -9.93
N ILE A 218 2.45 -1.01 -10.68
CA ILE A 218 3.50 -0.72 -11.68
C ILE A 218 2.89 -0.01 -12.87
N SER A 219 1.81 -0.59 -13.42
CA SER A 219 1.08 0.03 -14.52
C SER A 219 0.57 1.43 -14.12
N VAL A 220 0.23 1.61 -12.84
CA VAL A 220 -0.11 2.93 -12.28
C VAL A 220 1.03 3.92 -12.42
N LEU A 221 2.24 3.53 -12.00
CA LEU A 221 3.41 4.41 -12.05
C LEU A 221 3.82 4.72 -13.49
N GLU A 222 3.77 3.73 -14.39
CA GLU A 222 4.05 3.91 -15.82
C GLU A 222 3.08 4.93 -16.46
N LEU A 223 1.79 4.81 -16.19
CA LEU A 223 0.77 5.73 -16.66
C LEU A 223 0.98 7.16 -16.12
N TYR A 224 1.32 7.32 -14.86
CA TYR A 224 1.65 8.63 -14.29
C TYR A 224 2.96 9.20 -14.86
N ASP A 225 3.97 8.39 -15.15
CA ASP A 225 5.20 8.86 -15.79
C ASP A 225 4.92 9.33 -17.23
N GLU A 226 4.05 8.64 -17.98
CA GLU A 226 3.60 9.09 -19.30
C GLU A 226 2.83 10.40 -19.20
N ALA A 227 1.87 10.52 -18.29
CA ALA A 227 1.13 11.74 -18.04
C ALA A 227 2.05 12.92 -17.70
N TYR A 228 3.01 12.70 -16.81
CA TYR A 228 4.00 13.72 -16.42
C TYR A 228 4.84 14.19 -17.61
N ALA A 229 5.32 13.27 -18.43
CA ALA A 229 6.10 13.60 -19.63
C ALA A 229 5.29 14.46 -20.62
N ARG A 230 4.00 14.17 -20.79
CA ARG A 230 3.09 14.97 -21.62
C ARG A 230 2.93 16.38 -21.08
N VAL A 231 2.59 16.53 -19.80
CA VAL A 231 2.33 17.82 -19.16
C VAL A 231 3.59 18.70 -19.11
N THR A 232 4.77 18.11 -19.05
CA THR A 232 6.04 18.84 -19.08
C THR A 232 6.17 19.69 -20.34
N THR A 233 5.61 19.27 -21.46
CA THR A 233 5.67 20.01 -22.75
C THR A 233 4.92 21.34 -22.72
N VAL A 234 3.87 21.42 -21.90
CA VAL A 234 3.02 22.61 -21.75
C VAL A 234 3.29 23.40 -20.46
N GLN A 235 4.23 22.93 -19.63
CA GLN A 235 4.64 23.57 -18.38
C GLN A 235 3.47 23.88 -17.39
N ASP A 236 2.45 23.03 -17.34
CA ASP A 236 1.40 23.16 -16.32
C ASP A 236 1.90 22.65 -14.97
N TRP A 237 2.55 23.56 -14.20
CA TRP A 237 3.17 23.24 -12.92
C TRP A 237 2.21 22.65 -11.89
N ASN A 238 0.92 23.06 -11.91
CA ASN A 238 -0.09 22.52 -11.02
C ASN A 238 -0.42 21.07 -11.35
N LEU A 239 -0.65 20.75 -12.62
CA LEU A 239 -0.95 19.38 -13.04
C LEU A 239 0.26 18.47 -12.85
N MET A 240 1.47 18.96 -13.14
CA MET A 240 2.71 18.23 -12.81
C MET A 240 2.82 17.92 -11.31
N ALA A 241 2.48 18.87 -10.44
CA ALA A 241 2.49 18.66 -8.99
C ALA A 241 1.42 17.64 -8.57
N ASN A 242 0.22 17.68 -9.16
CA ASN A 242 -0.83 16.70 -8.89
C ASN A 242 -0.40 15.28 -9.30
N ILE A 243 0.20 15.11 -10.48
CA ILE A 243 0.70 13.80 -10.93
C ILE A 243 1.75 13.26 -9.95
N ARG A 244 2.70 14.10 -9.51
CA ARG A 244 3.69 13.70 -8.50
C ARG A 244 3.05 13.38 -7.16
N HIS A 245 1.96 14.07 -6.80
CA HIS A 245 1.20 13.74 -5.61
C HIS A 245 0.60 12.34 -5.69
N GLU A 246 -0.06 12.00 -6.80
CA GLU A 246 -0.66 10.68 -7.00
C GLU A 246 0.40 9.57 -7.02
N GLN A 247 1.53 9.80 -7.70
CA GLN A 247 2.66 8.87 -7.64
C GLN A 247 3.17 8.66 -6.21
N ARG A 248 3.26 9.73 -5.42
CA ARG A 248 3.65 9.65 -4.01
C ARG A 248 2.71 8.76 -3.21
N GLU A 249 1.38 8.85 -3.47
CA GLU A 249 0.39 7.99 -2.81
C GLU A 249 0.60 6.49 -3.14
N ILE A 250 0.94 6.19 -4.40
CA ILE A 250 1.28 4.83 -4.80
C ILE A 250 2.57 4.37 -4.13
N TYR A 251 3.62 5.19 -4.13
CA TYR A 251 4.86 4.88 -3.43
C TYR A 251 4.63 4.67 -1.93
N ARG A 252 3.69 5.42 -1.34
CA ARG A 252 3.29 5.24 0.06
C ARG A 252 2.61 3.89 0.30
N LYS A 253 1.69 3.47 -0.58
CA LYS A 253 1.05 2.15 -0.51
C LYS A 253 2.05 1.00 -0.65
N LEU A 254 3.05 1.19 -1.50
CA LEU A 254 4.16 0.26 -1.70
C LEU A 254 5.17 0.29 -0.54
N GLY A 255 5.06 1.22 0.39
CA GLY A 255 6.03 1.45 1.45
C GLY A 255 7.33 2.13 0.98
N ASP A 256 7.38 2.64 -0.26
CA ASP A 256 8.56 3.28 -0.88
C ASP A 256 8.80 4.69 -0.32
N ARG A 257 9.38 4.75 0.88
CA ARG A 257 9.69 6.01 1.57
C ARG A 257 10.61 6.93 0.75
N ASN A 258 11.47 6.36 -0.07
CA ASN A 258 12.44 7.11 -0.86
C ASN A 258 11.75 7.87 -1.99
N HIS A 259 10.92 7.18 -2.77
CA HIS A 259 10.14 7.81 -3.81
C HIS A 259 9.08 8.77 -3.24
N VAL A 260 8.53 8.48 -2.06
CA VAL A 260 7.69 9.43 -1.32
C VAL A 260 8.44 10.74 -1.07
N ALA A 261 9.68 10.68 -0.57
CA ALA A 261 10.46 11.89 -0.28
C ALA A 261 10.80 12.70 -1.55
N ILE A 262 11.17 12.01 -2.65
CA ILE A 262 11.48 12.67 -3.93
C ILE A 262 10.25 13.31 -4.54
N ALA A 263 9.15 12.56 -4.59
CA ALA A 263 7.90 13.09 -5.09
C ALA A 263 7.49 14.33 -4.27
N THR A 264 7.67 14.28 -2.95
CA THR A 264 7.40 15.41 -2.05
C THR A 264 8.25 16.62 -2.39
N GLN A 265 9.56 16.47 -2.56
CA GLN A 265 10.45 17.58 -2.92
C GLN A 265 10.14 18.14 -4.31
N ALA A 266 9.81 17.26 -5.26
CA ALA A 266 9.37 17.68 -6.59
C ALA A 266 8.07 18.48 -6.52
N ILE A 267 7.09 18.03 -5.71
CA ILE A 267 5.83 18.73 -5.49
C ILE A 267 6.08 20.13 -4.91
N ASP A 268 6.87 20.26 -3.86
CA ASP A 268 7.20 21.56 -3.26
C ASP A 268 7.79 22.53 -4.31
N THR A 269 8.76 22.06 -5.11
CA THR A 269 9.39 22.85 -6.16
C THR A 269 8.39 23.30 -7.22
N LEU A 270 7.48 22.41 -7.64
CA LEU A 270 6.47 22.69 -8.65
C LEU A 270 5.40 23.67 -8.12
N LEU A 271 4.97 23.52 -6.87
CA LEU A 271 3.98 24.39 -6.24
C LEU A 271 4.51 25.80 -5.97
N ILE A 272 5.80 25.92 -5.65
CA ILE A 272 6.47 27.24 -5.55
C ILE A 272 6.47 27.91 -6.93
N LYS A 273 6.80 27.19 -8.03
CA LYS A 273 6.73 27.71 -9.39
C LYS A 273 5.32 28.11 -9.81
N ALA A 274 4.31 27.36 -9.34
CA ALA A 274 2.91 27.65 -9.60
C ALA A 274 2.36 28.80 -8.73
N ASN A 275 3.08 29.24 -7.70
CA ASN A 275 2.62 30.18 -6.65
C ASN A 275 1.26 29.74 -6.02
N ASN A 276 1.11 28.44 -5.78
CA ASN A 276 -0.15 27.84 -5.31
C ASN A 276 -0.09 27.55 -3.80
N ILE A 277 -0.45 28.55 -2.99
CA ILE A 277 -0.44 28.47 -1.52
C ILE A 277 -1.36 27.35 -1.01
N GLU A 278 -2.53 27.17 -1.60
CA GLU A 278 -3.50 26.13 -1.20
C GLU A 278 -2.91 24.73 -1.39
N ALA A 279 -2.29 24.49 -2.53
CA ALA A 279 -1.65 23.23 -2.81
C ALA A 279 -0.39 22.98 -1.94
N MET A 280 0.34 24.04 -1.55
CA MET A 280 1.44 23.94 -0.59
C MET A 280 0.93 23.48 0.79
N ILE A 281 -0.19 24.00 1.24
CA ILE A 281 -0.85 23.58 2.48
C ILE A 281 -1.31 22.12 2.36
N ALA A 282 -1.91 21.75 1.22
CA ALA A 282 -2.30 20.37 0.97
C ALA A 282 -1.10 19.40 0.99
N ASN A 283 0.04 19.81 0.43
CA ASN A 283 1.26 19.02 0.46
C ASN A 283 1.81 18.86 1.88
N ASN A 284 1.82 19.91 2.70
CA ASN A 284 2.19 19.79 4.12
C ASN A 284 1.22 18.87 4.87
N ASN A 285 -0.08 18.93 4.56
CA ASN A 285 -1.05 17.99 5.13
C ASN A 285 -0.69 16.55 4.75
N ALA A 286 -0.34 16.31 3.51
CA ALA A 286 0.06 14.98 3.04
C ALA A 286 1.33 14.48 3.74
N LEU A 287 2.32 15.36 3.99
CA LEU A 287 3.52 15.02 4.77
C LEU A 287 3.19 14.69 6.22
N GLY A 288 2.25 15.44 6.80
CA GLY A 288 1.70 15.14 8.12
C GLY A 288 1.00 13.78 8.13
N ASP A 289 0.24 13.46 7.09
CA ASP A 289 -0.42 12.15 6.93
C ASP A 289 0.61 11.01 6.80
N ASP A 290 1.72 11.24 6.13
CA ASP A 290 2.83 10.28 6.06
C ASP A 290 3.43 10.00 7.43
N ALA A 291 3.81 11.05 8.13
CA ALA A 291 4.34 10.93 9.49
C ALA A 291 3.32 10.25 10.42
N PHE A 292 2.04 10.59 10.27
CA PHE A 292 0.95 9.97 10.99
C PHE A 292 0.84 8.46 10.71
N SER A 293 0.94 8.06 9.45
CA SER A 293 0.91 6.64 9.05
C SER A 293 2.09 5.84 9.63
N MET A 294 3.24 6.50 9.82
CA MET A 294 4.43 5.94 10.44
C MET A 294 4.37 5.96 11.99
N LYS A 295 3.25 6.42 12.56
CA LYS A 295 3.05 6.64 14.00
C LYS A 295 4.01 7.68 14.61
N ASP A 296 4.65 8.48 13.78
CA ASP A 296 5.41 9.66 14.23
C ASP A 296 4.48 10.85 14.41
N TYR A 297 3.73 10.81 15.50
CA TYR A 297 2.69 11.80 15.79
C TYR A 297 3.26 13.20 16.03
N SER A 298 4.47 13.30 16.57
CA SER A 298 5.15 14.58 16.80
C SER A 298 5.51 15.26 15.46
N LEU A 299 6.07 14.48 14.53
CA LEU A 299 6.38 14.98 13.20
C LEU A 299 5.12 15.35 12.42
N ALA A 300 4.07 14.52 12.50
CA ALA A 300 2.78 14.81 11.89
C ALA A 300 2.20 16.14 12.39
N GLU A 301 2.19 16.35 13.72
CA GLU A 301 1.75 17.59 14.34
C GLU A 301 2.55 18.79 13.82
N SER A 302 3.86 18.66 13.70
CA SER A 302 4.71 19.73 13.21
C SER A 302 4.35 20.18 11.77
N PHE A 303 3.99 19.22 10.90
CA PHE A 303 3.57 19.53 9.53
C PHE A 303 2.20 20.23 9.49
N TYR A 304 1.24 19.74 10.26
CA TYR A 304 -0.08 20.36 10.30
C TYR A 304 -0.02 21.79 10.85
N LEU A 305 0.82 22.05 11.86
CA LEU A 305 1.00 23.38 12.43
C LEU A 305 1.80 24.34 11.53
N LYS A 306 2.68 23.83 10.63
CA LYS A 306 3.38 24.69 9.65
C LYS A 306 2.43 25.42 8.71
N ASN A 307 1.23 24.90 8.53
CA ASN A 307 0.23 25.50 7.67
C ASN A 307 -0.32 26.82 8.24
N GLU A 308 -0.20 27.08 9.55
CA GLU A 308 -0.68 28.31 10.16
C GLU A 308 -0.05 29.57 9.54
N LYS A 309 1.25 29.53 9.19
CA LYS A 309 1.93 30.65 8.53
C LYS A 309 1.45 30.83 7.09
N LEU A 310 1.15 29.72 6.39
CA LEU A 310 0.66 29.79 5.02
C LEU A 310 -0.78 30.28 4.95
N LEU A 311 -1.60 30.00 5.99
CA LEU A 311 -2.97 30.52 6.09
C LEU A 311 -3.03 32.03 5.96
N THR A 312 -2.09 32.74 6.59
CA THR A 312 -2.09 34.22 6.57
C THR A 312 -1.86 34.83 5.18
N LEU A 313 -1.39 34.02 4.22
CA LEU A 313 -1.17 34.43 2.83
C LEU A 313 -2.41 34.22 1.95
N LEU A 314 -3.43 33.53 2.45
CA LEU A 314 -4.67 33.30 1.72
C LEU A 314 -5.71 34.38 1.97
N PRO A 315 -6.62 34.66 1.01
CA PRO A 315 -7.79 35.48 1.26
C PRO A 315 -8.67 34.93 2.39
N GLU A 316 -9.31 35.77 3.18
CA GLU A 316 -10.07 35.38 4.40
C GLU A 316 -11.12 34.28 4.17
N ILE A 317 -11.79 34.31 3.01
CA ILE A 317 -12.78 33.29 2.62
C ILE A 317 -12.13 31.91 2.50
N LYS A 318 -10.90 31.83 1.95
CA LYS A 318 -10.17 30.59 1.76
C LYS A 318 -9.47 30.14 3.05
N GLN A 319 -9.08 31.07 3.93
CA GLN A 319 -8.48 30.76 5.23
C GLN A 319 -9.39 29.83 6.04
N ARG A 320 -10.69 30.14 6.12
CA ARG A 320 -11.66 29.39 6.94
C ARG A 320 -11.76 27.92 6.53
N SER A 321 -11.86 27.66 5.22
CA SER A 321 -11.94 26.29 4.70
C SER A 321 -10.67 25.47 5.02
N VAL A 322 -9.50 26.09 4.91
CA VAL A 322 -8.21 25.46 5.16
C VAL A 322 -7.97 25.23 6.66
N GLU A 323 -8.36 26.21 7.50
CA GLU A 323 -8.27 26.11 8.97
C GLU A 323 -9.07 24.92 9.49
N HIS A 324 -10.28 24.72 8.95
CA HIS A 324 -11.08 23.53 9.25
C HIS A 324 -10.32 22.24 8.93
N GLY A 325 -9.62 22.16 7.78
CA GLY A 325 -8.80 21.02 7.41
C GLY A 325 -7.70 20.71 8.43
N ILE A 326 -7.01 21.75 8.94
CA ILE A 326 -5.98 21.60 9.98
C ILE A 326 -6.58 21.04 11.27
N TYR A 327 -7.69 21.61 11.76
CA TYR A 327 -8.34 21.09 12.98
C TYR A 327 -8.82 19.64 12.82
N SER A 328 -9.31 19.28 11.63
CA SER A 328 -9.70 17.89 11.35
C SER A 328 -8.51 16.95 11.41
N LYS A 329 -7.39 17.32 10.82
CA LYS A 329 -6.15 16.53 10.86
C LYS A 329 -5.59 16.40 12.29
N MET A 330 -5.58 17.51 13.03
CA MET A 330 -5.14 17.50 14.43
C MET A 330 -6.05 16.63 15.30
N ARG A 331 -7.37 16.70 15.09
CA ARG A 331 -8.33 15.81 15.76
C ARG A 331 -8.01 14.33 15.49
N ASP A 332 -7.81 13.97 14.23
CA ASP A 332 -7.55 12.58 13.82
C ASP A 332 -6.21 12.09 14.38
N LEU A 333 -5.20 12.97 14.37
CA LEU A 333 -3.90 12.72 14.98
C LEU A 333 -4.04 12.39 16.47
N LYS A 334 -4.69 13.28 17.22
CA LYS A 334 -4.86 13.15 18.67
C LYS A 334 -5.75 11.94 19.02
N TYR A 335 -6.79 11.68 18.21
CA TYR A 335 -7.62 10.49 18.35
C TYR A 335 -6.83 9.20 18.22
N THR A 336 -6.00 9.11 17.18
CA THR A 336 -5.21 7.90 16.92
C THR A 336 -4.06 7.73 17.91
N ALA A 337 -3.49 8.83 18.39
CA ALA A 337 -2.50 8.81 19.47
C ALA A 337 -3.09 8.41 20.85
N GLY A 338 -4.44 8.26 20.94
CA GLY A 338 -5.13 7.98 22.20
C GLY A 338 -5.33 9.21 23.11
N GLU A 339 -4.95 10.40 22.62
CA GLU A 339 -5.10 11.67 23.31
C GLU A 339 -6.53 12.22 23.13
N TYR A 340 -7.53 11.46 23.59
CA TYR A 340 -8.95 11.72 23.30
C TYR A 340 -9.44 13.08 23.77
N GLN A 341 -8.91 13.62 24.89
CA GLN A 341 -9.28 14.95 25.36
C GLN A 341 -8.85 16.06 24.39
N SER A 342 -7.62 15.96 23.87
CA SER A 342 -7.12 16.87 22.84
C SER A 342 -7.91 16.72 21.54
N ALA A 343 -8.24 15.48 21.16
CA ALA A 343 -9.07 15.19 19.99
C ALA A 343 -10.47 15.82 20.11
N LEU A 344 -11.10 15.75 21.29
CA LEU A 344 -12.38 16.42 21.56
C LEU A 344 -12.29 17.95 21.43
N ALA A 345 -11.20 18.56 21.90
CA ALA A 345 -10.99 20.00 21.79
C ALA A 345 -10.92 20.45 20.32
N TYR A 346 -10.11 19.77 19.50
CA TYR A 346 -10.02 20.03 18.06
C TYR A 346 -11.34 19.74 17.33
N GLY A 347 -12.03 18.66 17.70
CA GLY A 347 -13.36 18.34 17.16
C GLY A 347 -14.40 19.39 17.51
N SER A 348 -14.36 19.96 18.72
CA SER A 348 -15.23 21.07 19.13
C SER A 348 -14.93 22.36 18.33
N ASN A 349 -13.67 22.60 17.99
CA ASN A 349 -13.30 23.70 17.08
C ASN A 349 -13.89 23.48 15.68
N CYS A 350 -13.80 22.25 15.14
CA CYS A 350 -14.47 21.93 13.87
C CYS A 350 -15.98 22.19 13.93
N ILE A 351 -16.67 21.75 14.99
CA ILE A 351 -18.11 21.99 15.15
C ILE A 351 -18.41 23.49 15.13
N ARG A 352 -17.68 24.27 15.93
CA ARG A 352 -17.88 25.72 16.03
C ARG A 352 -17.69 26.45 14.71
N MET A 353 -16.72 26.02 13.92
CA MET A 353 -16.47 26.57 12.58
C MET A 353 -17.63 26.25 11.64
N PHE A 354 -18.08 24.99 11.61
CA PHE A 354 -19.23 24.60 10.80
C PHE A 354 -20.51 25.30 11.20
N GLU A 355 -20.74 25.52 12.48
CA GLU A 355 -21.89 26.28 12.98
C GLU A 355 -21.89 27.72 12.50
N LYS A 356 -20.71 28.33 12.41
CA LYS A 356 -20.54 29.72 11.96
C LYS A 356 -20.60 29.85 10.43
N GLU A 357 -20.03 28.90 9.71
CA GLU A 357 -19.91 28.95 8.24
C GLU A 357 -21.22 28.55 7.56
N PHE A 358 -21.93 27.59 8.12
CA PHE A 358 -23.17 27.03 7.56
C PHE A 358 -24.37 27.34 8.50
N GLU A 359 -24.51 28.58 8.89
CA GLU A 359 -25.66 29.06 9.70
C GLU A 359 -26.95 28.80 8.92
N GLY A 360 -27.77 27.85 9.39
CA GLY A 360 -29.01 27.43 8.73
C GLY A 360 -28.95 26.13 7.98
N ASP A 361 -27.80 25.66 7.53
CA ASP A 361 -27.64 24.32 6.94
C ASP A 361 -27.18 23.27 7.99
N ARG A 362 -28.17 22.66 8.62
CA ARG A 362 -27.91 21.64 9.66
C ARG A 362 -27.14 20.43 9.14
N LEU A 363 -27.29 20.07 7.86
CA LEU A 363 -26.68 18.89 7.28
C LEU A 363 -25.15 18.95 7.28
N GLN A 364 -24.57 20.15 7.17
CA GLN A 364 -23.11 20.29 7.19
C GLN A 364 -22.47 19.94 8.55
N ARG A 365 -23.25 19.93 9.64
CA ARG A 365 -22.77 19.56 10.98
C ARG A 365 -22.61 18.04 11.18
N TYR A 366 -23.08 17.28 10.23
CA TYR A 366 -23.09 15.81 10.29
C TYR A 366 -21.69 15.22 10.56
N LEU A 367 -20.69 15.57 9.73
CA LEU A 367 -19.36 14.98 9.84
C LEU A 367 -18.65 15.31 11.17
N PRO A 368 -18.62 16.57 11.63
CA PRO A 368 -18.10 16.92 12.95
C PRO A 368 -18.77 16.15 14.11
N TYR A 369 -20.11 16.02 14.10
CA TYR A 369 -20.82 15.29 15.16
C TYR A 369 -20.55 13.78 15.11
N SER A 370 -20.45 13.19 13.91
CA SER A 370 -20.09 11.78 13.74
C SER A 370 -18.71 11.50 14.35
N ASN A 371 -17.74 12.37 14.10
CA ASN A 371 -16.40 12.24 14.66
C ASN A 371 -16.38 12.36 16.19
N GLN A 372 -17.16 13.27 16.77
CA GLN A 372 -17.26 13.37 18.23
C GLN A 372 -17.89 12.10 18.83
N ALA A 373 -18.93 11.56 18.19
CA ALA A 373 -19.54 10.30 18.63
C ALA A 373 -18.51 9.16 18.63
N ASP A 374 -17.67 9.08 17.59
CA ASP A 374 -16.60 8.08 17.52
C ASP A 374 -15.54 8.27 18.62
N ILE A 375 -15.14 9.52 18.93
CA ILE A 375 -14.17 9.79 20.01
C ILE A 375 -14.74 9.35 21.37
N TYR A 376 -15.96 9.76 21.71
CA TYR A 376 -16.60 9.35 22.97
C TYR A 376 -16.81 7.84 23.05
N ARG A 377 -17.11 7.18 21.90
CA ARG A 377 -17.19 5.72 21.82
C ARG A 377 -15.86 5.06 22.23
N GLU A 378 -14.74 5.56 21.73
CA GLU A 378 -13.43 4.99 22.09
C GLU A 378 -13.03 5.30 23.54
N MET A 379 -13.43 6.45 24.08
CA MET A 379 -13.28 6.77 25.51
C MET A 379 -14.08 5.85 26.44
N GLY A 380 -15.01 5.09 25.90
CA GLY A 380 -15.95 4.29 26.70
C GLY A 380 -17.09 5.11 27.30
N ASP A 381 -17.29 6.33 26.87
CA ASP A 381 -18.38 7.23 27.33
C ASP A 381 -19.62 7.03 26.45
N SER A 382 -20.45 6.06 26.82
CA SER A 382 -21.67 5.73 26.08
C SER A 382 -22.70 6.87 26.07
N VAL A 383 -22.77 7.64 27.14
CA VAL A 383 -23.73 8.74 27.27
C VAL A 383 -23.46 9.84 26.27
N ASN A 384 -22.22 10.33 26.22
CA ASN A 384 -21.84 11.38 25.29
C ASN A 384 -21.78 10.86 23.85
N ALA A 385 -21.34 9.62 23.62
CA ALA A 385 -21.37 9.01 22.28
C ALA A 385 -22.81 9.00 21.73
N MET A 386 -23.79 8.55 22.52
CA MET A 386 -25.18 8.55 22.10
C MET A 386 -25.77 9.96 21.95
N ARG A 387 -25.40 10.91 22.82
CA ARG A 387 -25.82 12.30 22.69
C ARG A 387 -25.42 12.90 21.34
N TYR A 388 -24.21 12.63 20.84
CA TYR A 388 -23.77 13.09 19.52
C TYR A 388 -24.46 12.32 18.39
N VAL A 389 -24.76 11.03 18.56
CA VAL A 389 -25.61 10.27 17.63
C VAL A 389 -27.01 10.86 17.54
N ASP A 390 -27.62 11.23 18.67
CA ASP A 390 -28.93 11.91 18.69
C ASP A 390 -28.87 13.26 17.96
N SER A 391 -27.76 14.00 18.14
CA SER A 391 -27.50 15.25 17.41
C SER A 391 -27.42 15.04 15.89
N LEU A 392 -26.88 13.88 15.43
CA LEU A 392 -26.88 13.51 14.00
C LEU A 392 -28.28 13.32 13.45
N PHE A 393 -29.17 12.66 14.20
CA PHE A 393 -30.58 12.50 13.79
C PHE A 393 -31.29 13.85 13.75
N LEU A 394 -31.06 14.71 14.74
CA LEU A 394 -31.62 16.07 14.77
C LEU A 394 -31.14 16.94 13.59
N CYS A 395 -29.92 16.75 13.11
CA CYS A 395 -29.42 17.45 11.91
C CYS A 395 -30.24 17.11 10.66
N MET A 396 -30.78 15.90 10.58
CA MET A 396 -31.54 15.42 9.42
C MET A 396 -33.04 15.62 9.54
N GLU A 397 -33.55 15.88 10.75
CA GLU A 397 -34.99 16.04 10.99
C GLU A 397 -35.55 17.24 10.23
N GLY A 398 -36.58 17.01 9.40
CA GLY A 398 -37.21 18.05 8.58
C GLY A 398 -36.38 18.53 7.41
N THR A 399 -35.30 17.82 7.06
CA THR A 399 -34.46 18.10 5.89
C THR A 399 -34.60 17.00 4.83
N ASP A 400 -34.24 17.30 3.58
CA ASP A 400 -34.10 16.33 2.50
C ASP A 400 -32.68 15.73 2.52
N ALA A 401 -32.34 15.05 3.64
CA ALA A 401 -31.01 14.50 3.82
C ALA A 401 -30.73 13.39 2.79
N PRO A 402 -29.56 13.41 2.12
CA PRO A 402 -29.19 12.35 1.18
C PRO A 402 -29.24 10.96 1.84
N ALA A 403 -29.83 9.99 1.17
CA ALA A 403 -30.00 8.64 1.72
C ALA A 403 -28.67 8.01 2.19
N ARG A 404 -27.55 8.29 1.53
CA ARG A 404 -26.21 7.84 1.96
C ARG A 404 -25.84 8.43 3.34
N MET A 405 -26.16 9.68 3.59
CA MET A 405 -25.92 10.32 4.88
C MET A 405 -26.79 9.68 5.98
N VAL A 406 -28.08 9.45 5.69
CA VAL A 406 -29.01 8.77 6.62
C VAL A 406 -28.49 7.37 6.97
N ALA A 407 -28.05 6.60 5.98
CA ALA A 407 -27.48 5.28 6.19
C ALA A 407 -26.21 5.31 7.06
N GLN A 408 -25.38 6.33 6.86
CA GLN A 408 -24.16 6.50 7.67
C GLN A 408 -24.50 6.79 9.15
N VAL A 409 -25.55 7.55 9.43
CA VAL A 409 -25.95 7.81 10.82
C VAL A 409 -26.42 6.53 11.51
N TYR A 410 -27.22 5.70 10.83
CA TYR A 410 -27.57 4.38 11.34
C TYR A 410 -26.32 3.53 11.55
N THR A 411 -25.37 3.56 10.61
CA THR A 411 -24.10 2.84 10.74
C THR A 411 -23.30 3.30 11.95
N THR A 412 -23.20 4.61 12.19
CA THR A 412 -22.51 5.19 13.36
C THR A 412 -23.17 4.73 14.65
N ARG A 413 -24.53 4.80 14.75
CA ARG A 413 -25.26 4.32 15.92
C ARG A 413 -25.07 2.81 16.14
N GLY A 414 -25.09 2.03 15.08
CA GLY A 414 -24.81 0.59 15.13
C GLY A 414 -23.42 0.28 15.67
N ARG A 415 -22.40 1.04 15.27
CA ARG A 415 -21.03 0.92 15.79
C ARG A 415 -20.93 1.28 17.28
N VAL A 416 -21.68 2.30 17.73
CA VAL A 416 -21.76 2.65 19.15
C VAL A 416 -22.39 1.51 19.93
N PHE A 417 -23.55 0.99 19.52
CA PHE A 417 -24.19 -0.16 20.17
C PHE A 417 -23.28 -1.40 20.20
N ALA A 418 -22.59 -1.68 19.09
CA ALA A 418 -21.66 -2.82 19.02
C ALA A 418 -20.51 -2.70 20.03
N LYS A 419 -19.95 -1.49 20.23
CA LYS A 419 -18.87 -1.24 21.18
C LYS A 419 -19.32 -1.47 22.63
N PHE A 420 -20.55 -1.10 22.97
CA PHE A 420 -21.08 -1.24 24.33
C PHE A 420 -21.82 -2.56 24.58
N GLY A 421 -21.70 -3.52 23.66
CA GLY A 421 -22.23 -4.88 23.82
C GLY A 421 -23.73 -5.02 23.53
N GLU A 422 -24.38 -3.97 23.03
CA GLU A 422 -25.79 -3.97 22.64
C GLU A 422 -25.95 -4.54 21.22
N TYR A 423 -25.51 -5.78 21.04
CA TYR A 423 -25.32 -6.38 19.72
C TYR A 423 -26.61 -6.51 18.89
N GLU A 424 -27.75 -6.84 19.50
CA GLU A 424 -29.04 -6.92 18.78
C GLU A 424 -29.48 -5.56 18.25
N LYS A 425 -29.27 -4.49 19.03
CA LYS A 425 -29.54 -3.13 18.55
C LYS A 425 -28.60 -2.75 17.42
N ALA A 426 -27.32 -3.13 17.52
CA ALA A 426 -26.35 -2.88 16.45
C ALA A 426 -26.76 -3.55 15.14
N VAL A 427 -27.24 -4.80 15.16
CA VAL A 427 -27.75 -5.50 13.98
C VAL A 427 -28.94 -4.76 13.38
N SER A 428 -29.91 -4.35 14.23
CA SER A 428 -31.08 -3.57 13.77
C SER A 428 -30.67 -2.26 13.07
N GLU A 429 -29.68 -1.55 13.60
CA GLU A 429 -29.17 -0.31 12.99
C GLU A 429 -28.50 -0.55 11.64
N PHE A 430 -27.69 -1.61 11.52
CA PHE A 430 -27.08 -1.99 10.24
C PHE A 430 -28.14 -2.41 9.22
N ASP A 431 -29.23 -3.07 9.65
CA ASP A 431 -30.36 -3.40 8.77
C ASP A 431 -31.09 -2.14 8.30
N MET A 432 -31.29 -1.15 9.17
CA MET A 432 -31.86 0.15 8.80
C MET A 432 -30.97 0.88 7.80
N ALA A 433 -29.66 0.89 8.01
CA ALA A 433 -28.69 1.48 7.10
C ALA A 433 -28.74 0.83 5.71
N ASP A 434 -28.73 -0.51 5.65
CA ASP A 434 -28.84 -1.23 4.38
C ASP A 434 -30.19 -1.01 3.70
N ALA A 435 -31.29 -0.99 4.44
CA ALA A 435 -32.63 -0.75 3.91
C ALA A 435 -32.78 0.66 3.28
N VAL A 436 -32.14 1.67 3.85
CA VAL A 436 -32.09 3.02 3.29
C VAL A 436 -31.31 3.01 1.97
N LEU A 437 -30.12 2.40 1.94
CA LEU A 437 -29.31 2.32 0.72
C LEU A 437 -29.95 1.43 -0.36
N ALA A 438 -30.70 0.40 0.01
CA ALA A 438 -31.36 -0.47 -0.94
C ALA A 438 -32.39 0.23 -1.85
N LYS A 439 -32.82 1.45 -1.47
CA LYS A 439 -33.75 2.26 -2.27
C LYS A 439 -33.05 3.03 -3.39
N ILE A 440 -31.73 3.24 -3.28
CA ILE A 440 -30.97 4.11 -4.18
C ILE A 440 -29.76 3.42 -4.80
N CYS A 441 -29.36 2.26 -4.25
CA CYS A 441 -28.16 1.54 -4.66
C CYS A 441 -28.49 0.09 -4.92
N GLU A 442 -27.85 -0.47 -5.95
CA GLU A 442 -27.88 -1.92 -6.18
C GLU A 442 -27.31 -2.70 -5.00
N ALA A 443 -27.62 -3.98 -4.97
CA ALA A 443 -27.20 -4.86 -3.88
C ALA A 443 -25.68 -4.97 -3.73
N ASP A 444 -24.93 -4.62 -4.75
CA ASP A 444 -23.48 -4.67 -4.85
C ASP A 444 -22.78 -3.32 -4.62
N ASP A 445 -23.47 -2.29 -4.15
CA ASP A 445 -22.86 -1.01 -3.76
C ASP A 445 -21.86 -1.18 -2.61
N VAL A 446 -20.74 -0.42 -2.68
CA VAL A 446 -19.65 -0.48 -1.68
C VAL A 446 -20.14 -0.22 -0.26
N SER A 447 -21.00 0.79 -0.09
CA SER A 447 -21.51 1.16 1.24
C SER A 447 -22.36 0.04 1.81
N ARG A 448 -23.21 -0.60 0.98
CA ARG A 448 -24.04 -1.74 1.39
C ARG A 448 -23.18 -2.95 1.78
N THR A 449 -22.14 -3.24 0.99
CA THR A 449 -21.20 -4.33 1.31
C THR A 449 -20.43 -4.08 2.59
N THR A 450 -20.01 -2.86 2.84
CA THR A 450 -19.33 -2.50 4.10
C THR A 450 -20.25 -2.69 5.31
N ILE A 451 -21.52 -2.29 5.20
CA ILE A 451 -22.51 -2.51 6.25
C ILE A 451 -22.71 -4.00 6.52
N GLN A 452 -22.78 -4.83 5.47
CA GLN A 452 -22.90 -6.28 5.61
C GLN A 452 -21.69 -6.88 6.34
N ALA A 453 -20.47 -6.42 6.06
CA ALA A 453 -19.27 -6.86 6.76
C ALA A 453 -19.30 -6.48 8.26
N LEU A 454 -19.73 -5.25 8.59
CA LEU A 454 -19.90 -4.80 9.97
C LEU A 454 -20.97 -5.63 10.71
N LYS A 455 -22.11 -5.84 10.06
CA LYS A 455 -23.19 -6.68 10.58
C LYS A 455 -22.70 -8.10 10.84
N ALA A 456 -21.99 -8.71 9.90
CA ALA A 456 -21.44 -10.06 10.05
C ALA A 456 -20.53 -10.18 11.28
N GLY A 457 -19.69 -9.17 11.54
CA GLY A 457 -18.85 -9.15 12.75
C GLY A 457 -19.65 -9.14 14.05
N VAL A 458 -20.78 -8.43 14.09
CA VAL A 458 -21.68 -8.39 15.25
C VAL A 458 -22.50 -9.67 15.39
N LEU A 459 -22.99 -10.23 14.30
CA LEU A 459 -23.69 -11.52 14.27
C LEU A 459 -22.81 -12.65 14.82
N HIS A 460 -21.51 -12.61 14.50
CA HIS A 460 -20.54 -13.54 15.06
C HIS A 460 -20.46 -13.44 16.60
N ARG A 461 -20.49 -12.21 17.16
CA ARG A 461 -20.51 -11.97 18.62
C ARG A 461 -21.80 -12.46 19.28
N LEU A 462 -22.90 -12.48 18.56
CA LEU A 462 -24.19 -13.02 18.99
C LEU A 462 -24.31 -14.53 18.85
N ASN A 463 -23.25 -15.23 18.42
CA ASN A 463 -23.25 -16.64 18.05
C ASN A 463 -24.26 -17.00 16.92
N ARG A 464 -24.69 -16.00 16.12
CA ARG A 464 -25.53 -16.18 14.93
C ARG A 464 -24.64 -16.48 13.71
N HIS A 465 -23.93 -17.61 13.79
CA HIS A 465 -22.83 -17.92 12.85
C HIS A 465 -23.32 -18.16 11.42
N GLU A 466 -24.52 -18.75 11.22
CA GLU A 466 -25.10 -18.97 9.89
C GLU A 466 -25.32 -17.64 9.15
N GLU A 467 -25.92 -16.66 9.85
CA GLU A 467 -26.17 -15.35 9.26
C GLU A 467 -24.87 -14.58 8.97
N ALA A 468 -23.88 -14.71 9.87
CA ALA A 468 -22.56 -14.14 9.65
C ALA A 468 -21.89 -14.74 8.40
N GLU A 469 -21.95 -16.06 8.22
CA GLU A 469 -21.42 -16.75 7.04
C GLU A 469 -22.08 -16.24 5.75
N ILE A 470 -23.42 -16.15 5.72
CA ILE A 470 -24.15 -15.64 4.56
C ILE A 470 -23.72 -14.21 4.20
N ALA A 471 -23.57 -13.35 5.20
CA ALA A 471 -23.16 -11.96 5.00
C ALA A 471 -21.72 -11.87 4.49
N TYR A 472 -20.77 -12.63 5.06
CA TYR A 472 -19.37 -12.64 4.57
C TYR A 472 -19.24 -13.28 3.18
N LYS A 473 -20.02 -14.31 2.89
CA LYS A 473 -20.07 -14.91 1.54
C LYS A 473 -20.49 -13.89 0.49
N ARG A 474 -21.58 -13.17 0.77
CA ARG A 474 -22.04 -12.09 -0.11
C ARG A 474 -20.97 -11.00 -0.25
N TYR A 475 -20.33 -10.61 0.85
CA TYR A 475 -19.22 -9.64 0.82
C TYR A 475 -18.09 -10.11 -0.09
N ALA A 476 -17.64 -11.37 0.05
CA ALA A 476 -16.59 -11.93 -0.79
C ALA A 476 -16.97 -11.98 -2.28
N GLU A 477 -18.19 -12.40 -2.60
CA GLU A 477 -18.70 -12.44 -3.99
C GLU A 477 -18.70 -11.04 -4.61
N LEU A 478 -19.07 -10.02 -3.86
CA LEU A 478 -19.14 -8.65 -4.32
C LEU A 478 -17.76 -8.03 -4.53
N ILE A 479 -16.82 -8.26 -3.61
CA ILE A 479 -15.43 -7.81 -3.81
C ILE A 479 -14.83 -8.50 -5.03
N LYS A 480 -15.06 -9.81 -5.19
CA LYS A 480 -14.60 -10.55 -6.38
C LYS A 480 -15.13 -9.97 -7.70
N SER A 481 -16.42 -9.64 -7.75
CA SER A 481 -17.03 -9.11 -8.98
C SER A 481 -16.52 -7.72 -9.35
N ARG A 482 -16.06 -6.92 -8.36
CA ARG A 482 -15.64 -5.53 -8.53
C ARG A 482 -14.15 -5.37 -8.78
N GLN A 483 -13.35 -6.08 -8.01
CA GLN A 483 -11.90 -5.91 -7.96
C GLN A 483 -11.15 -7.10 -8.57
N GLY A 484 -11.90 -8.11 -9.01
CA GLY A 484 -11.33 -9.34 -9.54
C GLY A 484 -10.90 -10.32 -8.45
N ASN A 485 -10.48 -11.50 -8.88
CA ASN A 485 -10.06 -12.60 -8.02
C ASN A 485 -8.59 -12.51 -7.56
N ASN A 486 -7.87 -11.46 -7.96
CA ASN A 486 -6.46 -11.25 -7.58
C ASN A 486 -6.27 -10.04 -6.65
N SER A 487 -7.34 -9.42 -6.13
CA SER A 487 -7.21 -8.26 -5.24
C SER A 487 -6.95 -8.67 -3.78
N ILE A 488 -6.17 -7.87 -3.06
CA ILE A 488 -5.94 -8.03 -1.62
C ILE A 488 -7.28 -8.04 -0.86
N ALA A 489 -8.21 -7.16 -1.27
CA ALA A 489 -9.52 -7.07 -0.63
C ALA A 489 -10.34 -8.36 -0.77
N TYR A 490 -10.21 -9.09 -1.89
CA TYR A 490 -10.85 -10.39 -2.04
C TYR A 490 -10.18 -11.45 -1.15
N GLY A 491 -8.86 -11.46 -1.08
CA GLY A 491 -8.13 -12.30 -0.12
C GLY A 491 -8.57 -12.06 1.32
N ASP A 492 -8.79 -10.81 1.70
CA ASP A 492 -9.31 -10.43 3.01
C ASP A 492 -10.75 -10.91 3.23
N ALA A 493 -11.61 -10.75 2.24
CA ALA A 493 -12.99 -11.22 2.33
C ALA A 493 -13.08 -12.75 2.50
N LEU A 494 -12.22 -13.49 1.80
CA LEU A 494 -12.08 -14.95 1.96
C LEU A 494 -11.59 -15.33 3.36
N TYR A 495 -10.67 -14.57 3.95
CA TYR A 495 -10.21 -14.79 5.32
C TYR A 495 -11.35 -14.68 6.34
N TYR A 496 -12.19 -13.64 6.23
CA TYR A 496 -13.36 -13.49 7.12
C TYR A 496 -14.41 -14.56 6.89
N LEU A 497 -14.67 -14.91 5.62
CA LEU A 497 -15.60 -15.98 5.26
C LEU A 497 -15.13 -17.33 5.83
N ALA A 498 -13.87 -17.68 5.67
CA ALA A 498 -13.29 -18.92 6.16
C ALA A 498 -13.46 -19.09 7.67
N ASN A 499 -13.26 -18.00 8.43
CA ASN A 499 -13.48 -18.03 9.87
C ASN A 499 -14.96 -18.23 10.22
N ALA A 500 -15.88 -17.55 9.52
CA ALA A 500 -17.32 -17.71 9.77
C ALA A 500 -17.80 -19.14 9.46
N GLU A 501 -17.36 -19.72 8.34
CA GLU A 501 -17.64 -21.09 7.95
C GLU A 501 -17.15 -22.11 9.00
N ALA A 502 -15.95 -21.90 9.53
CA ALA A 502 -15.40 -22.78 10.57
C ALA A 502 -16.21 -22.71 11.87
N PHE A 503 -16.68 -21.52 12.27
CA PHE A 503 -17.53 -21.37 13.45
C PHE A 503 -18.90 -22.01 13.26
N ASN A 504 -19.41 -22.04 12.03
CA ASN A 504 -20.69 -22.65 11.68
C ASN A 504 -20.61 -24.17 11.45
N GLY A 505 -19.41 -24.74 11.59
CA GLY A 505 -19.18 -26.17 11.39
C GLY A 505 -18.87 -26.57 9.94
N HIS A 506 -18.87 -25.64 9.00
CA HIS A 506 -18.49 -25.87 7.59
C HIS A 506 -16.97 -25.89 7.42
N ILE A 507 -16.28 -26.71 8.23
CA ILE A 507 -14.84 -26.73 8.39
C ILE A 507 -14.09 -26.88 7.07
N GLU A 508 -14.54 -27.78 6.17
CA GLU A 508 -13.84 -28.02 4.90
C GLU A 508 -14.00 -26.86 3.90
N ALA A 509 -15.13 -26.15 3.94
CA ALA A 509 -15.30 -24.93 3.16
C ALA A 509 -14.36 -23.83 3.68
N GLY A 510 -14.36 -23.62 5.00
CA GLY A 510 -13.47 -22.66 5.65
C GLY A 510 -11.99 -22.91 5.34
N ARG A 511 -11.54 -24.18 5.39
CA ARG A 511 -10.18 -24.55 5.03
C ARG A 511 -9.83 -24.20 3.58
N ARG A 512 -10.75 -24.44 2.63
CA ARG A 512 -10.54 -24.12 1.22
C ARG A 512 -10.40 -22.61 1.00
N HIS A 513 -11.33 -21.83 1.55
CA HIS A 513 -11.28 -20.37 1.41
C HIS A 513 -10.07 -19.75 2.10
N TYR A 514 -9.63 -20.33 3.22
CA TYR A 514 -8.41 -19.87 3.88
C TYR A 514 -7.15 -20.13 3.04
N ILE A 515 -7.06 -21.33 2.43
CA ILE A 515 -5.97 -21.66 1.50
C ILE A 515 -5.95 -20.67 0.34
N GLU A 516 -7.12 -20.43 -0.30
CA GLU A 516 -7.24 -19.48 -1.42
C GLU A 516 -6.79 -18.07 -1.00
N SER A 517 -7.25 -17.58 0.15
CA SER A 517 -6.83 -16.30 0.71
C SER A 517 -5.30 -16.22 0.90
N ALA A 518 -4.70 -17.26 1.51
CA ALA A 518 -3.27 -17.28 1.77
C ALA A 518 -2.42 -17.34 0.49
N GLU A 519 -2.86 -18.11 -0.51
CA GLU A 519 -2.17 -18.21 -1.82
C GLU A 519 -2.21 -16.88 -2.57
N MET A 520 -3.34 -16.19 -2.56
CA MET A 520 -3.49 -14.86 -3.14
C MET A 520 -2.56 -13.85 -2.47
N LEU A 521 -2.55 -13.80 -1.15
CA LEU A 521 -1.67 -12.90 -0.40
C LEU A 521 -0.19 -13.21 -0.69
N GLN A 522 0.20 -14.49 -0.77
CA GLN A 522 1.57 -14.87 -1.15
C GLN A 522 1.92 -14.40 -2.55
N GLN A 523 1.01 -14.52 -3.50
CA GLN A 523 1.24 -14.06 -4.88
C GLN A 523 1.42 -12.55 -4.93
N GLN A 524 0.56 -11.81 -4.29
CA GLN A 524 0.65 -10.34 -4.20
C GLN A 524 1.97 -9.90 -3.54
N ILE A 525 2.37 -10.54 -2.44
CA ILE A 525 3.63 -10.24 -1.78
C ILE A 525 4.82 -10.50 -2.73
N LYS A 526 4.84 -11.62 -3.45
CA LYS A 526 5.90 -11.92 -4.41
C LYS A 526 6.02 -10.87 -5.51
N GLU A 527 4.90 -10.42 -6.04
CA GLU A 527 4.86 -9.39 -7.07
C GLU A 527 5.39 -8.07 -6.54
N GLN A 528 4.96 -7.65 -5.37
CA GLN A 528 5.35 -6.38 -4.78
C GLN A 528 6.81 -6.35 -4.29
N LEU A 529 7.31 -7.44 -3.70
CA LEU A 529 8.70 -7.51 -3.21
C LEU A 529 9.76 -7.28 -4.29
N ARG A 530 9.41 -7.42 -5.58
CA ARG A 530 10.31 -7.14 -6.69
C ARG A 530 10.64 -5.66 -6.87
N TYR A 531 9.78 -4.78 -6.37
CA TYR A 531 9.80 -3.36 -6.70
C TYR A 531 10.06 -2.44 -5.50
N VAL A 532 10.01 -2.98 -4.29
CA VAL A 532 10.16 -2.23 -3.04
C VAL A 532 11.56 -2.38 -2.46
N SER A 533 12.10 -1.30 -1.89
CA SER A 533 13.39 -1.32 -1.19
C SER A 533 13.33 -2.17 0.08
N SER A 534 14.47 -2.49 0.68
CA SER A 534 14.53 -3.33 1.89
C SER A 534 13.74 -2.78 3.08
N SER A 535 13.75 -1.46 3.29
CA SER A 535 12.98 -0.83 4.37
C SER A 535 11.46 -0.83 4.14
N GLU A 536 11.07 -0.77 2.89
CA GLU A 536 9.66 -0.76 2.48
C GLU A 536 9.05 -2.15 2.50
N ARG A 537 9.85 -3.19 2.20
CA ARG A 537 9.44 -4.59 2.34
C ARG A 537 8.96 -4.89 3.75
N GLU A 538 9.62 -4.32 4.75
CA GLU A 538 9.24 -4.51 6.14
C GLU A 538 7.83 -3.99 6.44
N SER A 539 7.54 -2.73 6.10
CA SER A 539 6.22 -2.13 6.33
C SER A 539 5.11 -2.83 5.55
N TYR A 540 5.39 -3.19 4.30
CA TYR A 540 4.46 -3.93 3.47
C TYR A 540 4.18 -5.33 4.03
N TRP A 541 5.24 -6.06 4.40
CA TRP A 541 5.14 -7.37 5.03
C TRP A 541 4.34 -7.33 6.33
N GLU A 542 4.58 -6.34 7.18
CA GLU A 542 3.88 -6.16 8.45
C GLU A 542 2.36 -6.09 8.27
N SER A 543 1.90 -5.42 7.23
CA SER A 543 0.47 -5.26 6.95
C SER A 543 -0.24 -6.57 6.57
N LEU A 544 0.47 -7.54 5.98
CA LEU A 544 -0.11 -8.76 5.42
C LEU A 544 0.23 -10.03 6.21
N SER A 545 1.33 -10.03 6.95
CA SER A 545 1.86 -11.22 7.63
C SER A 545 0.90 -11.83 8.66
N GLN A 546 0.13 -11.01 9.36
CA GLN A 546 -0.77 -11.48 10.43
C GLN A 546 -1.79 -12.52 9.94
N LYS A 547 -2.32 -12.34 8.71
CA LYS A 547 -3.29 -13.27 8.12
C LYS A 547 -2.67 -14.62 7.78
N MET A 548 -1.41 -14.62 7.36
CA MET A 548 -0.68 -15.86 7.09
C MET A 548 -0.36 -16.64 8.38
N TRP A 549 0.03 -15.92 9.43
CA TRP A 549 0.31 -16.55 10.74
C TRP A 549 -0.96 -17.06 11.41
N ALA A 550 -2.08 -16.35 11.24
CA ALA A 550 -3.37 -16.81 11.74
C ALA A 550 -3.83 -18.15 11.12
N MET A 551 -3.20 -18.59 10.03
CA MET A 551 -3.49 -19.88 9.41
C MET A 551 -3.16 -21.06 10.33
N THR A 552 -2.11 -20.97 11.13
CA THR A 552 -1.79 -21.96 12.18
C THR A 552 -2.87 -22.00 13.25
N ALA A 553 -3.31 -20.84 13.77
CA ALA A 553 -4.38 -20.76 14.75
C ALA A 553 -5.68 -21.37 14.22
N PHE A 554 -6.03 -21.08 12.97
CA PHE A 554 -7.20 -21.68 12.30
C PHE A 554 -7.04 -23.21 12.15
N GLY A 555 -5.85 -23.70 11.81
CA GLY A 555 -5.57 -25.13 11.75
C GLY A 555 -5.82 -25.84 13.08
N ILE A 556 -5.29 -25.31 14.16
CA ILE A 556 -5.51 -25.84 15.53
C ILE A 556 -7.01 -25.81 15.87
N LYS A 557 -7.67 -24.67 15.67
CA LYS A 557 -9.10 -24.51 15.97
C LYS A 557 -10.00 -25.44 15.15
N SER A 558 -9.69 -25.61 13.89
CA SER A 558 -10.41 -26.50 12.98
C SER A 558 -9.98 -27.97 13.09
N LYS A 559 -9.15 -28.31 14.09
CA LYS A 559 -8.62 -29.67 14.35
C LYS A 559 -7.96 -30.27 13.10
N ALA A 560 -7.26 -29.47 12.34
CA ALA A 560 -6.45 -29.94 11.23
C ALA A 560 -5.11 -30.45 11.79
N THR A 561 -5.00 -31.76 11.96
CA THR A 561 -3.78 -32.37 12.51
C THR A 561 -2.80 -32.78 11.43
N GLN A 562 -3.27 -33.43 10.35
CA GLN A 562 -2.42 -33.96 9.28
C GLN A 562 -3.21 -34.14 7.98
N ASN A 563 -3.34 -33.08 7.19
CA ASN A 563 -4.12 -33.07 5.95
C ASN A 563 -3.61 -32.02 4.97
N SER A 564 -4.29 -31.81 3.85
CA SER A 564 -3.93 -30.81 2.84
C SER A 564 -3.89 -29.39 3.38
N PHE A 565 -4.72 -29.07 4.39
CA PHE A 565 -4.69 -27.78 5.04
C PHE A 565 -3.41 -27.57 5.84
N THR A 566 -2.92 -28.60 6.56
CA THR A 566 -1.66 -28.48 7.31
C THR A 566 -0.45 -28.30 6.37
N GLU A 567 -0.49 -28.90 5.17
CA GLU A 567 0.51 -28.62 4.14
C GLU A 567 0.45 -27.16 3.65
N ALA A 568 -0.74 -26.67 3.33
CA ALA A 568 -0.93 -25.29 2.91
C ALA A 568 -0.52 -24.29 4.00
N SER A 569 -0.90 -24.57 5.24
CA SER A 569 -0.53 -23.76 6.41
C SER A 569 0.98 -23.77 6.64
N TYR A 570 1.62 -24.92 6.50
CA TYR A 570 3.07 -24.99 6.56
C TYR A 570 3.76 -24.25 5.40
N ASN A 571 3.21 -24.31 4.20
CA ASN A 571 3.72 -23.53 3.08
C ASN A 571 3.62 -22.02 3.34
N ALA A 572 2.56 -21.54 4.00
CA ALA A 572 2.43 -20.16 4.41
C ALA A 572 3.44 -19.78 5.51
N LEU A 573 3.68 -20.66 6.48
CA LEU A 573 4.72 -20.49 7.50
C LEU A 573 6.11 -20.45 6.84
N LEU A 574 6.41 -21.41 5.98
CA LEU A 574 7.69 -21.48 5.26
C LEU A 574 7.91 -20.23 4.41
N PHE A 575 6.88 -19.73 3.72
CA PHE A 575 6.94 -18.48 2.97
C PHE A 575 7.24 -17.28 3.86
N SER A 576 6.60 -17.19 5.01
CA SER A 576 6.70 -16.03 5.90
C SER A 576 7.99 -16.01 6.73
N LYS A 577 8.49 -17.19 7.15
CA LYS A 577 9.61 -17.31 8.07
C LYS A 577 10.91 -16.86 7.40
N SER A 578 11.59 -15.92 8.03
CA SER A 578 12.83 -15.34 7.52
C SER A 578 12.72 -14.64 6.17
N LEU A 579 11.51 -14.22 5.74
CA LEU A 579 11.26 -13.61 4.43
C LEU A 579 12.15 -12.39 4.17
N LEU A 580 12.21 -11.47 5.13
CA LEU A 580 12.96 -10.21 4.99
C LEU A 580 14.46 -10.47 4.89
N LEU A 581 15.00 -11.30 5.79
CA LEU A 581 16.43 -11.66 5.79
C LEU A 581 16.83 -12.36 4.48
N GLU A 582 16.04 -13.34 4.05
CA GLU A 582 16.31 -14.08 2.81
C GLU A 582 16.21 -13.20 1.57
N SER A 583 15.27 -12.22 1.58
CA SER A 583 15.14 -11.30 0.47
C SER A 583 16.35 -10.36 0.36
N GLU A 584 16.90 -9.91 1.47
CA GLU A 584 18.13 -9.09 1.48
C GLU A 584 19.34 -9.89 1.05
N ARG A 585 19.53 -11.08 1.60
CA ARG A 585 20.63 -11.98 1.20
C ARG A 585 20.59 -12.34 -0.28
N SER A 586 19.42 -12.67 -0.82
CA SER A 586 19.26 -13.03 -2.23
C SER A 586 19.61 -11.87 -3.16
N MET A 587 19.18 -10.65 -2.82
CA MET A 587 19.55 -9.46 -3.61
C MET A 587 21.06 -9.20 -3.55
N TYR A 588 21.63 -9.35 -2.37
CA TYR A 588 23.07 -9.18 -2.14
C TYR A 588 23.90 -10.19 -2.96
N ASP A 589 23.51 -11.47 -2.90
CA ASP A 589 24.20 -12.54 -3.61
C ASP A 589 24.12 -12.36 -5.14
N ILE A 590 22.99 -11.85 -5.65
CA ILE A 590 22.82 -11.57 -7.08
C ILE A 590 23.74 -10.42 -7.50
N ILE A 591 23.71 -9.29 -6.77
CA ILE A 591 24.57 -8.14 -7.09
C ILE A 591 26.04 -8.51 -7.07
N ARG A 592 26.45 -9.36 -6.13
CA ARG A 592 27.82 -9.83 -6.01
C ARG A 592 28.24 -10.78 -7.13
N LYS A 593 27.38 -11.72 -7.53
CA LYS A 593 27.72 -12.77 -8.52
C LYS A 593 27.61 -12.28 -9.95
N GLU A 594 26.64 -11.46 -10.24
CA GLU A 594 26.23 -11.10 -11.60
C GLU A 594 26.19 -9.59 -11.83
N GLY A 595 26.36 -8.78 -10.75
CA GLY A 595 26.31 -7.34 -10.81
C GLY A 595 27.54 -6.73 -11.51
N THR A 596 27.31 -5.63 -12.19
CA THR A 596 28.39 -4.79 -12.74
C THR A 596 29.05 -3.98 -11.63
N GLN A 597 30.18 -3.36 -11.94
CA GLN A 597 30.82 -2.41 -11.01
C GLN A 597 29.86 -1.28 -10.60
N GLU A 598 29.00 -0.84 -11.50
CA GLU A 598 27.95 0.18 -11.25
C GLU A 598 26.88 -0.32 -10.29
N ASP A 599 26.48 -1.59 -10.38
CA ASP A 599 25.52 -2.21 -9.43
C ASP A 599 26.10 -2.28 -8.01
N VAL A 600 27.37 -2.66 -7.89
CA VAL A 600 28.10 -2.69 -6.61
C VAL A 600 28.24 -1.28 -6.01
N GLU A 601 28.56 -0.28 -6.83
CA GLU A 601 28.64 1.11 -6.42
C GLU A 601 27.28 1.66 -6.00
N ALA A 602 26.23 1.39 -6.75
CA ALA A 602 24.85 1.79 -6.41
C ALA A 602 24.42 1.18 -5.08
N PHE A 603 24.69 -0.10 -4.87
CA PHE A 603 24.39 -0.78 -3.62
C PHE A 603 25.17 -0.18 -2.44
N THR A 604 26.47 0.06 -2.63
CA THR A 604 27.34 0.69 -1.63
C THR A 604 26.82 2.09 -1.27
N ASN A 605 26.39 2.86 -2.26
CA ASN A 605 25.80 4.17 -2.07
C ASN A 605 24.51 4.10 -1.24
N VAL A 606 23.61 3.16 -1.54
CA VAL A 606 22.35 2.98 -0.76
C VAL A 606 22.66 2.71 0.71
N VAL A 607 23.57 1.77 0.97
CA VAL A 607 24.00 1.41 2.34
C VAL A 607 24.59 2.61 3.06
N THR A 608 25.50 3.31 2.39
CA THR A 608 26.21 4.49 2.94
C THR A 608 25.24 5.62 3.27
N LEU A 609 24.31 5.90 2.36
CA LEU A 609 23.34 6.95 2.53
C LEU A 609 22.29 6.61 3.61
N LYS A 610 21.88 5.35 3.75
CA LYS A 610 21.00 4.89 4.84
C LYS A 610 21.61 5.17 6.22
N ALA A 611 22.87 4.83 6.42
CA ALA A 611 23.54 5.06 7.70
C ALA A 611 23.74 6.57 7.97
N LYS A 612 24.05 7.37 6.94
CA LYS A 612 24.14 8.83 7.08
C LYS A 612 22.78 9.44 7.45
N MET A 613 21.71 8.94 6.85
CA MET A 613 20.35 9.36 7.20
C MET A 613 20.01 9.07 8.66
N ALA A 614 20.28 7.87 9.15
CA ALA A 614 20.02 7.49 10.54
C ALA A 614 20.71 8.46 11.53
N THR A 615 21.92 8.92 11.18
CA THR A 615 22.66 9.91 11.99
C THR A 615 22.04 11.30 11.93
N LEU A 616 21.64 11.75 10.73
CA LEU A 616 21.13 13.12 10.52
C LEU A 616 19.68 13.27 10.97
N SER A 617 18.90 12.19 11.01
CA SER A 617 17.50 12.20 11.44
C SER A 617 17.32 12.58 12.90
N LYS A 618 18.37 12.44 13.71
CA LYS A 618 18.35 12.82 15.14
C LYS A 618 18.11 14.31 15.35
N ASP A 619 18.48 15.16 14.38
CA ASP A 619 18.23 16.60 14.41
C ASP A 619 17.65 17.03 13.05
N PHE A 620 16.40 16.60 12.84
CA PHE A 620 15.69 16.72 11.56
C PHE A 620 15.62 18.17 11.07
N ASP A 621 15.24 19.10 11.94
CA ASP A 621 15.05 20.50 11.56
C ASP A 621 16.35 21.15 11.08
N LYS A 622 17.48 20.81 11.70
CA LYS A 622 18.81 21.29 11.34
C LYS A 622 19.33 20.67 10.04
N ASN A 623 19.00 19.41 9.79
CA ASN A 623 19.57 18.62 8.72
C ASN A 623 18.62 18.39 7.52
N LYS A 624 17.46 19.03 7.49
CA LYS A 624 16.38 18.82 6.52
C LYS A 624 16.83 18.88 5.05
N GLU A 625 17.65 19.86 4.69
CA GLU A 625 18.16 19.99 3.32
C GLU A 625 19.13 18.86 2.95
N GLU A 626 20.02 18.50 3.87
CA GLU A 626 21.00 17.44 3.63
C GLU A 626 20.29 16.06 3.58
N LEU A 627 19.32 15.84 4.45
CA LEU A 627 18.46 14.65 4.39
C LEU A 627 17.75 14.54 3.04
N GLY A 628 17.19 15.64 2.53
CA GLY A 628 16.57 15.67 1.21
C GLY A 628 17.55 15.32 0.07
N ARG A 629 18.78 15.83 0.13
CA ARG A 629 19.84 15.50 -0.86
C ARG A 629 20.25 14.04 -0.79
N ILE A 630 20.33 13.49 0.43
CA ILE A 630 20.68 12.09 0.65
C ILE A 630 19.57 11.19 0.12
N TYR A 631 18.33 11.52 0.40
CA TYR A 631 17.16 10.79 -0.15
C TYR A 631 17.19 10.76 -1.67
N ALA A 632 17.44 11.90 -2.32
CA ALA A 632 17.52 11.96 -3.77
C ALA A 632 18.62 11.04 -4.36
N LYS A 633 19.81 11.06 -3.75
CA LYS A 633 20.93 10.19 -4.17
C LYS A 633 20.61 8.71 -3.96
N MET A 634 20.04 8.38 -2.82
CA MET A 634 19.67 7.00 -2.48
C MET A 634 18.65 6.44 -3.46
N THR A 635 17.68 7.24 -3.87
CA THR A 635 16.65 6.80 -4.83
C THR A 635 17.20 6.52 -6.22
N VAL A 636 18.14 7.32 -6.70
CA VAL A 636 18.78 7.05 -7.98
C VAL A 636 19.47 5.69 -7.94
N ALA A 637 20.18 5.41 -6.85
CA ALA A 637 20.86 4.14 -6.65
C ALA A 637 19.87 2.96 -6.47
N ASP A 638 18.79 3.15 -5.69
CA ASP A 638 17.76 2.13 -5.51
C ASP A 638 17.00 1.82 -6.81
N LYS A 639 16.68 2.85 -7.62
CA LYS A 639 16.08 2.64 -8.97
C LYS A 639 16.98 1.81 -9.87
N HIS A 640 18.27 2.10 -9.86
CA HIS A 640 19.25 1.33 -10.63
C HIS A 640 19.22 -0.14 -10.19
N LEU A 641 19.28 -0.41 -8.88
CA LEU A 641 19.25 -1.75 -8.31
C LEU A 641 17.90 -2.46 -8.57
N ALA A 642 16.77 -1.77 -8.44
CA ALA A 642 15.45 -2.33 -8.71
C ALA A 642 15.28 -2.71 -10.18
N ALA A 643 15.70 -1.84 -11.11
CA ALA A 643 15.65 -2.11 -12.53
C ALA A 643 16.50 -3.34 -12.92
N ARG A 644 17.67 -3.49 -12.28
CA ARG A 644 18.55 -4.64 -12.49
C ARG A 644 17.97 -5.91 -11.82
N SER A 645 17.38 -5.82 -10.62
CA SER A 645 16.79 -6.97 -9.94
C SER A 645 15.62 -7.59 -10.71
N THR A 646 14.87 -6.81 -11.48
CA THR A 646 13.81 -7.33 -12.37
C THR A 646 14.37 -8.15 -13.54
N SER A 647 15.59 -7.88 -13.97
CA SER A 647 16.29 -8.69 -15.00
C SER A 647 16.89 -9.97 -14.44
N TYR A 648 17.01 -10.11 -13.11
CA TYR A 648 17.51 -11.34 -12.46
C TYR A 648 16.34 -12.28 -12.15
N LYS A 649 16.12 -13.27 -13.02
CA LYS A 649 15.00 -14.24 -12.94
C LYS A 649 14.87 -14.98 -11.61
N ASP A 650 15.89 -15.03 -10.80
CA ASP A 650 15.97 -15.90 -9.61
C ASP A 650 15.84 -15.15 -8.28
N TYR A 651 15.68 -13.82 -8.29
CA TYR A 651 15.60 -13.02 -7.06
C TYR A 651 14.52 -13.48 -6.07
N THR A 652 13.40 -14.00 -6.57
CA THR A 652 12.30 -14.51 -5.75
C THR A 652 12.21 -16.05 -5.74
N ALA A 653 13.21 -16.75 -6.26
CA ALA A 653 13.19 -18.22 -6.35
C ALA A 653 13.06 -18.86 -4.97
N PHE A 654 13.69 -18.28 -3.94
CA PHE A 654 13.59 -18.75 -2.56
C PHE A 654 12.15 -18.69 -2.00
N LEU A 655 11.29 -17.82 -2.53
CA LEU A 655 9.87 -17.71 -2.15
C LEU A 655 9.02 -18.84 -2.73
N ASN A 656 9.54 -19.58 -3.70
CA ASN A 656 8.82 -20.68 -4.33
C ASN A 656 9.05 -22.02 -3.63
N VAL A 657 9.86 -22.04 -2.55
CA VAL A 657 10.10 -23.25 -1.75
C VAL A 657 8.82 -23.66 -1.04
N LYS A 658 8.42 -24.90 -1.23
CA LYS A 658 7.22 -25.54 -0.67
C LYS A 658 7.60 -26.72 0.22
N TYR A 659 6.66 -27.22 1.02
CA TYR A 659 6.78 -28.41 1.83
C TYR A 659 7.42 -29.59 1.09
N ALA A 660 6.96 -29.87 -0.14
CA ALA A 660 7.50 -30.95 -0.95
C ALA A 660 8.99 -30.81 -1.26
N ASN A 661 9.52 -29.59 -1.36
CA ASN A 661 10.95 -29.36 -1.57
C ASN A 661 11.74 -29.69 -0.29
N VAL A 662 11.26 -29.21 0.85
CA VAL A 662 11.87 -29.44 2.17
C VAL A 662 11.90 -30.94 2.46
N LYS A 663 10.77 -31.62 2.30
CA LYS A 663 10.66 -33.06 2.51
C LYS A 663 11.66 -33.86 1.65
N ARG A 664 11.82 -33.50 0.37
CA ARG A 664 12.76 -34.18 -0.56
C ARG A 664 14.22 -33.96 -0.17
N ALA A 665 14.54 -32.86 0.52
CA ALA A 665 15.92 -32.60 0.96
C ALA A 665 16.31 -33.38 2.21
N MET A 666 15.33 -33.94 2.94
CA MET A 666 15.55 -34.73 4.15
C MET A 666 15.82 -36.20 3.84
N LYS A 667 16.65 -36.86 4.66
CA LYS A 667 16.82 -38.32 4.64
C LYS A 667 15.66 -39.00 5.34
N ASP A 668 15.47 -40.30 5.09
CA ASP A 668 14.36 -41.08 5.68
C ASP A 668 14.41 -41.16 7.22
N SER A 669 15.60 -41.03 7.80
CA SER A 669 15.81 -41.05 9.26
C SER A 669 15.66 -39.67 9.90
N ASP A 670 15.61 -38.61 9.12
CA ASP A 670 15.62 -37.22 9.62
C ASP A 670 14.23 -36.78 10.03
N VAL A 671 14.17 -35.92 11.03
CA VAL A 671 12.93 -35.27 11.45
C VAL A 671 13.15 -33.76 11.47
N LEU A 672 12.22 -33.01 10.94
CA LEU A 672 12.18 -31.55 11.05
C LEU A 672 11.07 -31.14 11.98
N ILE A 673 11.41 -30.31 12.96
CA ILE A 673 10.51 -29.75 13.96
C ILE A 673 10.52 -28.24 13.77
N ASP A 674 9.44 -27.71 13.22
CA ASP A 674 9.32 -26.27 12.92
C ASP A 674 8.32 -25.62 13.87
N PHE A 675 8.84 -24.90 14.87
CA PHE A 675 8.00 -24.20 15.86
C PHE A 675 7.41 -22.94 15.26
N THR A 676 6.20 -22.61 15.66
CA THR A 676 5.52 -21.36 15.33
C THR A 676 4.75 -20.85 16.53
N ASP A 677 4.64 -19.55 16.66
CA ASP A 677 3.81 -18.92 17.68
C ASP A 677 2.62 -18.20 17.03
N PHE A 678 1.50 -18.16 17.75
CA PHE A 678 0.27 -17.52 17.33
C PHE A 678 -0.52 -17.00 18.53
N LYS A 679 -1.48 -16.10 18.29
CA LYS A 679 -2.43 -15.67 19.32
C LYS A 679 -3.67 -16.55 19.28
N GLY A 680 -4.05 -17.09 20.43
CA GLY A 680 -5.31 -17.80 20.62
C GLY A 680 -6.51 -16.84 20.64
N ASP A 681 -7.72 -17.41 20.71
CA ASP A 681 -8.98 -16.63 20.83
C ASP A 681 -9.03 -15.79 22.14
N ASP A 682 -8.28 -16.21 23.16
CA ASP A 682 -8.07 -15.51 24.42
C ASP A 682 -7.02 -14.38 24.34
N ASN A 683 -6.52 -14.09 23.13
CA ASN A 683 -5.44 -13.14 22.86
C ASN A 683 -4.07 -13.50 23.51
N LYS A 684 -3.92 -14.72 24.06
CA LYS A 684 -2.66 -15.20 24.63
C LYS A 684 -1.77 -15.79 23.56
N ARG A 685 -0.44 -15.60 23.71
CA ARG A 685 0.54 -16.23 22.84
C ARG A 685 0.64 -17.72 23.16
N ARG A 686 0.55 -18.54 22.12
CA ARG A 686 0.66 -20.00 22.14
C ARG A 686 1.74 -20.45 21.19
N TYR A 687 2.32 -21.59 21.48
CA TYR A 687 3.31 -22.25 20.64
C TYR A 687 2.72 -23.52 20.06
N ALA A 688 2.88 -23.67 18.75
CA ALA A 688 2.57 -24.88 18.01
C ALA A 688 3.80 -25.37 17.24
N VAL A 689 3.71 -26.58 16.72
CA VAL A 689 4.80 -27.20 15.98
C VAL A 689 4.29 -27.92 14.76
N TYR A 690 5.04 -27.83 13.68
CA TYR A 690 4.92 -28.72 12.54
C TYR A 690 6.03 -29.78 12.62
N VAL A 691 5.61 -31.06 12.65
CA VAL A 691 6.54 -32.20 12.59
C VAL A 691 6.51 -32.76 11.18
N ILE A 692 7.68 -32.89 10.58
CA ILE A 692 7.86 -33.33 9.20
C ILE A 692 8.87 -34.47 9.18
N ASN A 693 8.48 -35.58 8.56
CA ASN A 693 9.37 -36.72 8.24
C ASN A 693 8.99 -37.32 6.89
N ASN A 694 9.81 -38.21 6.37
CA ASN A 694 9.56 -38.79 5.06
C ASN A 694 8.46 -39.87 5.02
N ILE A 695 7.98 -40.34 6.17
CA ILE A 695 6.92 -41.37 6.27
C ILE A 695 5.54 -40.72 6.05
N GLN A 696 5.32 -39.56 6.61
CA GLN A 696 4.03 -38.85 6.60
C GLN A 696 3.77 -38.16 5.27
N LYS A 697 2.53 -38.21 4.78
CA LYS A 697 2.14 -37.50 3.54
C LYS A 697 2.05 -36.01 3.73
N TYR A 698 1.56 -35.55 4.87
CA TYR A 698 1.36 -34.17 5.23
C TYR A 698 2.09 -33.81 6.52
N PRO A 699 2.46 -32.55 6.77
CA PRO A 699 3.04 -32.15 8.03
C PRO A 699 2.05 -32.33 9.16
N LEU A 700 2.50 -32.84 10.30
CA LEU A 700 1.70 -32.94 11.52
C LEU A 700 1.71 -31.58 12.23
N LEU A 701 0.55 -31.02 12.52
CA LEU A 701 0.37 -29.78 13.31
C LEU A 701 -0.11 -30.13 14.71
N MET A 702 0.59 -29.61 15.74
CA MET A 702 0.25 -29.80 17.14
C MET A 702 0.31 -28.49 17.91
N ASP A 703 -0.68 -28.25 18.76
CA ASP A 703 -0.66 -27.19 19.78
C ASP A 703 0.14 -27.71 20.98
N LEU A 704 1.09 -26.94 21.50
CA LEU A 704 1.99 -27.39 22.58
C LEU A 704 1.69 -26.72 23.91
N PHE A 705 1.97 -25.40 24.01
CA PHE A 705 1.89 -24.69 25.28
C PHE A 705 1.65 -23.19 25.08
N THR A 706 1.32 -22.49 26.18
CA THR A 706 1.19 -21.03 26.18
C THR A 706 2.48 -20.38 26.69
N GLU A 707 2.76 -19.13 26.29
CA GLU A 707 3.88 -18.36 26.80
C GLU A 707 3.82 -18.22 28.33
N GLU A 708 2.61 -18.01 28.89
CA GLU A 708 2.38 -17.98 30.34
C GLU A 708 2.84 -19.27 31.07
N SER A 709 2.78 -20.41 30.37
CA SER A 709 3.27 -21.68 30.96
C SER A 709 4.78 -21.60 31.18
N VAL A 710 5.53 -21.01 30.26
CA VAL A 710 6.99 -20.81 30.38
C VAL A 710 7.29 -19.75 31.45
N ASP A 711 6.57 -18.62 31.45
CA ASP A 711 6.73 -17.55 32.44
C ASP A 711 6.48 -18.07 33.86
N SER A 712 5.49 -18.96 34.03
CA SER A 712 5.18 -19.61 35.29
C SER A 712 6.33 -20.53 35.76
N LEU A 713 6.99 -21.22 34.83
CA LEU A 713 8.18 -22.03 35.15
C LEU A 713 9.36 -21.16 35.58
N LEU A 714 9.52 -20.01 34.94
CA LEU A 714 10.60 -19.05 35.29
C LEU A 714 10.36 -18.35 36.60
N GLY A 715 9.11 -18.13 37.03
CA GLY A 715 8.77 -17.46 38.28
C GLY A 715 9.40 -16.09 38.45
N GLY A 716 9.53 -15.32 37.33
CA GLY A 716 10.16 -14.00 37.30
C GLY A 716 11.70 -14.02 37.29
N LYS A 717 12.34 -15.19 37.16
CA LYS A 717 13.79 -15.35 37.04
C LYS A 717 14.24 -15.27 35.57
N SER A 718 15.57 -15.16 35.38
CA SER A 718 16.17 -15.18 34.05
C SER A 718 15.94 -16.52 33.33
N ILE A 719 16.07 -16.51 31.97
CA ILE A 719 15.90 -17.70 31.13
C ILE A 719 16.82 -18.86 31.50
N ASP A 720 18.00 -18.56 32.09
CA ASP A 720 18.97 -19.57 32.51
C ASP A 720 18.39 -20.50 33.59
N HIS A 721 17.36 -20.05 34.32
CA HIS A 721 16.66 -20.86 35.32
C HIS A 721 15.97 -22.10 34.70
N LEU A 722 15.67 -22.09 33.41
CA LEU A 722 15.08 -23.22 32.71
C LEU A 722 16.01 -24.46 32.72
N TYR A 723 17.31 -24.27 32.89
CA TYR A 723 18.28 -25.39 32.86
C TYR A 723 18.55 -25.98 34.29
N ASN A 724 17.86 -25.50 35.33
CA ASN A 724 17.86 -26.14 36.61
C ASN A 724 17.03 -27.44 36.55
N GLU A 725 17.51 -28.51 37.12
CA GLU A 725 16.99 -29.87 37.00
C GLU A 725 15.46 -29.97 37.06
N SER A 726 14.83 -29.47 38.11
CA SER A 726 13.37 -29.53 38.29
C SER A 726 12.55 -28.65 37.32
N VAL A 727 13.12 -27.58 36.79
CA VAL A 727 12.49 -26.66 35.84
C VAL A 727 12.70 -27.18 34.44
N SER A 728 13.89 -27.72 34.16
CA SER A 728 14.26 -28.29 32.86
C SER A 728 13.37 -29.48 32.50
N GLU A 729 13.12 -30.42 33.46
CA GLU A 729 12.19 -31.52 33.28
C GLU A 729 10.77 -31.03 32.92
N LYS A 730 10.29 -29.99 33.58
CA LYS A 730 8.95 -29.40 33.26
C LYS A 730 8.93 -28.78 31.88
N MET A 731 10.00 -28.08 31.49
CA MET A 731 10.12 -27.51 30.13
C MET A 731 10.18 -28.61 29.08
N PHE A 732 10.95 -29.70 29.34
CA PHE A 732 10.95 -30.90 28.49
C PHE A 732 9.55 -31.45 28.28
N ARG A 733 8.75 -31.57 29.35
CA ARG A 733 7.36 -32.07 29.27
C ARG A 733 6.46 -31.14 28.41
N LEU A 734 6.70 -29.85 28.42
CA LEU A 734 5.93 -28.89 27.62
C LEU A 734 6.29 -28.94 26.14
N CYS A 735 7.57 -28.90 25.79
CA CYS A 735 8.01 -28.68 24.43
C CYS A 735 8.46 -29.93 23.68
N TRP A 736 8.91 -31.02 24.37
CA TRP A 736 9.49 -32.18 23.73
C TRP A 736 8.72 -33.49 23.98
N GLN A 737 8.24 -33.75 25.17
CA GLN A 737 7.54 -35.00 25.47
C GLN A 737 6.38 -35.30 24.50
N PRO A 738 5.56 -34.30 24.05
CA PRO A 738 4.52 -34.57 23.05
C PRO A 738 5.07 -35.01 21.69
N LEU A 739 6.35 -34.78 21.42
CA LEU A 739 6.98 -35.05 20.12
C LEU A 739 7.66 -36.42 20.09
N GLN A 740 7.90 -37.05 21.25
CA GLN A 740 8.66 -38.31 21.37
C GLN A 740 8.09 -39.46 20.55
N GLU A 741 6.79 -39.56 20.37
CA GLU A 741 6.18 -40.60 19.53
C GLU A 741 6.47 -40.44 18.04
N TYR A 742 6.87 -39.25 17.60
CA TYR A 742 7.16 -38.93 16.21
C TYR A 742 8.66 -38.86 15.90
N VAL A 743 9.52 -38.90 16.93
CA VAL A 743 10.97 -38.76 16.82
C VAL A 743 11.65 -39.97 17.45
N LYS A 744 12.23 -40.81 16.63
CA LYS A 744 12.96 -41.98 17.14
C LYS A 744 14.23 -41.54 17.87
N GLU A 745 14.56 -42.20 18.97
CA GLU A 745 15.82 -42.02 19.67
C GLU A 745 17.02 -42.20 18.74
N GLY A 746 18.01 -41.32 18.86
CA GLY A 746 19.17 -41.27 17.97
C GLY A 746 18.93 -40.61 16.63
N ALA A 747 17.70 -40.12 16.36
CA ALA A 747 17.40 -39.44 15.11
C ALA A 747 18.13 -38.08 15.00
N LYS A 748 18.44 -37.71 13.75
CA LYS A 748 18.85 -36.34 13.43
C LYS A 748 17.62 -35.43 13.38
N VAL A 749 17.62 -34.44 14.21
CA VAL A 749 16.51 -33.51 14.40
C VAL A 749 16.92 -32.12 13.94
N TYR A 750 16.40 -31.72 12.82
CA TYR A 750 16.43 -30.31 12.43
C TYR A 750 15.32 -29.58 13.17
N TYR A 751 15.65 -28.45 13.79
CA TYR A 751 14.60 -27.66 14.43
C TYR A 751 14.71 -26.17 14.09
N VAL A 752 13.55 -25.54 13.91
CA VAL A 752 13.42 -24.13 13.61
C VAL A 752 12.64 -23.46 14.75
N PRO A 753 13.27 -22.71 15.62
CA PRO A 753 12.59 -22.03 16.73
C PRO A 753 11.68 -20.89 16.27
N SER A 754 10.76 -20.45 17.14
CA SER A 754 9.89 -19.30 16.94
C SER A 754 9.68 -18.56 18.27
N GLY A 755 9.52 -17.24 18.24
CA GLY A 755 9.24 -16.44 19.42
C GLY A 755 10.26 -16.66 20.55
N GLY A 756 9.77 -16.87 21.77
CA GLY A 756 10.60 -17.15 22.96
C GLY A 756 11.45 -18.41 22.86
N MET A 757 11.11 -19.36 21.96
CA MET A 757 11.91 -20.57 21.74
C MET A 757 13.32 -20.27 21.19
N HIS A 758 13.55 -19.10 20.60
CA HIS A 758 14.90 -18.69 20.21
C HIS A 758 15.90 -18.59 21.37
N ARG A 759 15.39 -18.39 22.59
CA ARG A 759 16.19 -18.30 23.84
C ARG A 759 16.44 -19.67 24.49
N ILE A 760 15.83 -20.74 23.96
CA ILE A 760 15.88 -22.07 24.57
C ILE A 760 16.74 -22.98 23.72
N SER A 761 17.77 -23.55 24.34
CA SER A 761 18.57 -24.66 23.79
C SER A 761 17.85 -25.96 24.14
N LEU A 762 17.24 -26.60 23.13
CA LEU A 762 16.53 -27.88 23.35
C LEU A 762 17.50 -28.98 23.79
N GLU A 763 18.68 -29.00 23.17
CA GLU A 763 19.75 -29.96 23.45
C GLU A 763 20.26 -29.90 24.89
N SER A 764 20.11 -28.77 25.57
CA SER A 764 20.56 -28.54 26.94
C SER A 764 19.47 -28.84 28.00
N LEU A 765 18.27 -29.23 27.58
CA LEU A 765 17.23 -29.62 28.54
C LEU A 765 17.56 -30.93 29.21
N MET A 766 17.44 -30.95 30.52
CA MET A 766 17.70 -32.11 31.37
C MET A 766 16.44 -32.97 31.47
N LEU A 767 16.61 -34.27 31.34
CA LEU A 767 15.58 -35.28 31.54
C LEU A 767 15.51 -35.70 33.00
N ALA A 768 14.50 -36.50 33.38
CA ALA A 768 14.29 -36.96 34.73
C ALA A 768 15.41 -37.88 35.27
N ASP A 769 16.18 -38.52 34.40
CA ASP A 769 17.31 -39.37 34.71
C ASP A 769 18.63 -38.59 34.81
N GLY A 770 18.60 -37.28 34.63
CA GLY A 770 19.77 -36.41 34.70
C GLY A 770 20.56 -36.33 33.37
N SER A 771 20.20 -37.09 32.34
CA SER A 771 20.77 -36.92 31.00
C SER A 771 20.28 -35.68 30.29
N LEU A 772 21.05 -35.20 29.30
CA LEU A 772 20.64 -34.08 28.47
C LEU A 772 19.91 -34.57 27.23
N LEU A 773 18.92 -33.81 26.76
CA LEU A 773 18.16 -34.16 25.56
C LEU A 773 19.08 -34.30 24.32
N GLY A 774 20.17 -33.53 24.24
CA GLY A 774 21.19 -33.63 23.20
C GLY A 774 22.03 -34.91 23.25
N GLU A 775 21.98 -35.72 24.33
CA GLU A 775 22.60 -37.01 24.39
C GLU A 775 21.76 -38.11 23.69
N HIS A 776 20.45 -37.82 23.52
CA HIS A 776 19.49 -38.76 22.91
C HIS A 776 19.18 -38.46 21.45
N TYR A 777 19.45 -37.23 20.98
CA TYR A 777 19.15 -36.78 19.60
C TYR A 777 20.27 -35.91 19.04
N ASP A 778 20.49 -35.98 17.71
CA ASP A 778 21.45 -35.14 16.99
C ASP A 778 20.71 -33.86 16.51
N PHE A 779 20.74 -32.81 17.30
CA PHE A 779 20.05 -31.57 17.03
C PHE A 779 20.83 -30.67 16.08
N ILE A 780 20.12 -30.15 15.06
CA ILE A 780 20.61 -29.09 14.17
C ILE A 780 19.60 -27.98 14.14
N ARG A 781 19.97 -26.84 14.68
CA ARG A 781 19.15 -25.63 14.67
C ARG A 781 19.27 -24.91 13.31
N LEU A 782 18.11 -24.52 12.74
CA LEU A 782 18.01 -23.79 11.48
C LEU A 782 17.32 -22.45 11.72
N SER A 783 17.62 -21.44 10.90
CA SER A 783 16.86 -20.18 10.86
C SER A 783 15.56 -20.33 10.06
N SER A 784 15.57 -21.20 9.06
CA SER A 784 14.42 -21.58 8.25
C SER A 784 14.65 -22.99 7.67
N ALA A 785 13.58 -23.74 7.51
CA ALA A 785 13.65 -25.05 6.85
C ALA A 785 14.13 -24.99 5.38
N ARG A 786 14.15 -23.81 4.76
CA ARG A 786 14.74 -23.57 3.44
C ARG A 786 16.24 -23.86 3.41
N GLU A 787 16.94 -23.77 4.53
CA GLU A 787 18.37 -24.07 4.63
C GLU A 787 18.69 -25.51 4.27
N LEU A 788 17.75 -26.45 4.45
CA LEU A 788 17.91 -27.84 4.01
C LEU A 788 18.09 -27.98 2.50
N LEU A 789 17.68 -26.99 1.71
CA LEU A 789 17.83 -26.99 0.26
C LEU A 789 19.17 -26.40 -0.21
N ARG A 790 19.90 -25.75 0.67
CA ARG A 790 21.27 -25.32 0.39
C ARG A 790 22.14 -26.55 0.46
N GLN A 791 22.96 -26.78 -0.57
CA GLN A 791 23.86 -27.92 -0.59
C GLN A 791 24.84 -27.78 0.59
N SER A 792 24.57 -28.48 1.66
CA SER A 792 25.54 -28.69 2.73
C SER A 792 26.54 -29.71 2.24
N GLY A 793 27.68 -29.26 1.70
CA GLY A 793 28.84 -30.11 1.56
C GLY A 793 29.25 -30.65 2.94
N THR A 794 29.87 -31.80 2.95
CA THR A 794 30.52 -32.31 4.19
C THR A 794 31.59 -31.29 4.59
N ILE A 795 31.51 -30.76 5.83
CA ILE A 795 32.55 -29.87 6.37
C ILE A 795 33.87 -30.61 6.27
N ALA A 796 34.76 -30.14 5.43
CA ALA A 796 36.03 -30.74 5.15
C ALA A 796 37.18 -29.77 5.43
N ILE A 797 37.47 -29.55 6.73
CA ILE A 797 38.67 -28.82 7.13
C ILE A 797 39.87 -29.72 6.84
N LYS A 798 40.51 -29.46 5.71
CA LYS A 798 41.64 -30.26 5.22
C LYS A 798 42.96 -29.63 5.71
N LYS A 799 44.01 -30.41 5.60
CA LYS A 799 45.39 -29.95 5.75
C LYS A 799 45.59 -28.67 4.85
N ASN A 800 46.21 -27.65 5.40
CA ASN A 800 46.41 -26.32 4.82
C ASN A 800 45.12 -25.47 4.63
N SER A 801 43.94 -25.89 5.10
CA SER A 801 42.80 -25.00 5.24
C SER A 801 43.18 -23.81 6.13
N GLU A 802 42.52 -22.68 5.92
CA GLU A 802 42.70 -21.46 6.71
C GLU A 802 41.65 -21.40 7.84
N ALA A 803 42.09 -21.08 9.04
CA ALA A 803 41.23 -20.82 10.19
C ALA A 803 41.60 -19.47 10.79
N VAL A 804 40.56 -18.70 11.18
CA VAL A 804 40.71 -17.44 11.87
C VAL A 804 40.01 -17.50 13.21
N LEU A 805 40.71 -17.11 14.28
CA LEU A 805 40.24 -17.21 15.64
C LEU A 805 40.31 -15.85 16.33
N TYR A 806 39.21 -15.42 16.94
CA TYR A 806 39.12 -14.21 17.78
C TYR A 806 38.82 -14.59 19.20
N GLY A 807 39.57 -14.05 20.20
CA GLY A 807 39.29 -14.19 21.63
C GLY A 807 40.31 -13.56 22.51
N GLY A 808 39.99 -13.40 23.78
CA GLY A 808 40.86 -12.67 24.71
C GLY A 808 41.05 -11.21 24.33
N LEU A 809 40.00 -10.57 23.80
CA LEU A 809 40.05 -9.20 23.29
C LEU A 809 40.09 -8.17 24.40
N LEU A 810 40.84 -7.08 24.21
CA LEU A 810 40.86 -5.94 25.12
C LEU A 810 39.87 -4.88 24.64
N TYR A 811 38.80 -4.70 25.37
CA TYR A 811 37.70 -3.78 25.01
C TYR A 811 37.99 -2.33 25.36
N ASP A 812 38.80 -2.07 26.34
CA ASP A 812 39.35 -0.75 26.68
C ASP A 812 40.76 -0.61 26.10
N LEU A 813 40.92 0.26 25.13
CA LEU A 813 42.21 0.57 24.51
C LEU A 813 42.50 2.07 24.56
N ASP A 814 43.80 2.43 24.61
CA ASP A 814 44.20 3.77 24.26
C ASP A 814 43.88 4.06 22.79
N THR A 815 43.43 5.30 22.49
CA THR A 815 43.02 5.70 21.15
C THR A 815 44.17 5.61 20.13
N ASN A 816 45.41 5.87 20.54
CA ASN A 816 46.58 5.76 19.65
C ASN A 816 46.88 4.28 19.29
N VAL A 817 46.70 3.38 20.28
CA VAL A 817 46.87 1.94 20.07
C VAL A 817 45.79 1.41 19.12
N LEU A 818 44.54 1.81 19.34
CA LEU A 818 43.43 1.41 18.46
C LEU A 818 43.64 1.93 17.05
N GLU A 819 44.03 3.19 16.88
CA GLU A 819 44.30 3.79 15.59
C GLU A 819 45.45 3.07 14.83
N ALA A 820 46.51 2.71 15.55
CA ALA A 820 47.67 2.00 14.98
C ALA A 820 47.27 0.58 14.51
N GLU A 821 46.44 -0.09 15.25
CA GLU A 821 45.93 -1.42 14.88
C GLU A 821 44.95 -1.34 13.70
N SER A 822 43.99 -0.40 13.73
CA SER A 822 42.99 -0.22 12.68
C SER A 822 43.58 0.14 11.33
N LYS A 823 44.62 1.03 11.31
CA LYS A 823 45.30 1.46 10.08
C LYS A 823 46.11 0.37 9.34
N LYS A 824 46.26 -0.83 9.95
CA LYS A 824 46.86 -1.98 9.28
C LYS A 824 45.98 -2.54 8.14
N TYR A 825 44.68 -2.19 8.12
CA TYR A 825 43.71 -2.73 7.21
C TYR A 825 43.17 -1.64 6.28
N ILE A 826 43.06 -1.98 4.98
CA ILE A 826 42.40 -1.13 3.96
C ILE A 826 41.05 -1.75 3.66
N LEU A 827 40.03 -1.15 4.21
CA LEU A 827 38.68 -1.65 4.04
C LEU A 827 38.05 -1.13 2.73
N SER A 828 37.16 -1.95 2.19
CA SER A 828 36.24 -1.48 1.14
C SER A 828 35.44 -0.26 1.62
N PRO A 829 35.15 0.72 0.76
CA PRO A 829 34.31 1.89 1.12
C PRO A 829 32.98 1.53 1.76
N MET A 830 32.45 0.34 1.47
CA MET A 830 31.24 -0.22 2.05
C MET A 830 31.30 -0.36 3.58
N PHE A 831 32.50 -0.57 4.15
CA PHE A 831 32.71 -0.73 5.57
C PHE A 831 33.31 0.51 6.23
N ALA A 832 33.71 1.53 5.48
CA ALA A 832 34.39 2.71 5.97
C ALA A 832 33.48 3.68 6.78
N MET A 833 32.37 3.22 7.31
CA MET A 833 31.39 4.06 8.01
C MET A 833 31.47 3.89 9.53
N ARG A 834 31.50 5.01 10.22
CA ARG A 834 31.42 5.07 11.68
C ARG A 834 29.98 4.78 12.16
N SER A 835 29.81 3.79 13.01
CA SER A 835 28.65 3.66 13.91
C SER A 835 29.05 4.23 15.28
N GLY A 836 29.15 5.56 15.39
CA GLY A 836 29.80 6.23 16.53
C GLY A 836 28.85 6.80 17.59
N ASP A 837 27.70 6.19 17.82
CA ASP A 837 26.77 6.68 18.84
C ASP A 837 26.89 5.90 20.13
N ALA A 838 26.88 6.62 21.26
CA ALA A 838 26.84 6.01 22.59
C ALA A 838 25.69 5.01 22.68
N ARG A 839 26.01 3.80 23.17
CA ARG A 839 25.03 2.71 23.36
C ARG A 839 24.78 2.39 24.82
N GLY A 840 25.56 2.95 25.74
CA GLY A 840 25.39 2.76 27.17
C GLY A 840 26.60 3.15 28.02
N ASP A 841 26.41 3.22 29.34
CA ASP A 841 27.43 3.47 30.31
C ASP A 841 28.14 2.21 30.81
N SER A 842 27.63 1.03 30.40
CA SER A 842 28.23 -0.27 30.78
C SER A 842 29.62 -0.42 30.14
N ILE A 843 30.47 -1.19 30.83
CA ILE A 843 31.82 -1.51 30.38
C ILE A 843 31.88 -3.03 30.15
N PHE A 844 32.39 -3.42 29.00
CA PHE A 844 32.71 -4.81 28.74
C PHE A 844 34.08 -5.13 29.33
N HIS A 845 34.10 -6.11 30.22
CA HIS A 845 35.31 -6.55 30.90
C HIS A 845 36.04 -7.62 30.10
N PHE A 846 37.35 -7.70 30.28
CA PHE A 846 38.17 -8.75 29.68
C PHE A 846 37.64 -10.15 30.07
N LEU A 847 37.57 -11.08 29.12
CA LEU A 847 37.13 -12.47 29.27
C LEU A 847 38.33 -13.42 29.18
N PRO A 848 38.97 -13.82 30.31
CA PRO A 848 40.18 -14.67 30.26
C PRO A 848 39.94 -16.02 29.57
N GLN A 849 38.75 -16.64 29.80
CA GLN A 849 38.39 -17.93 29.27
C GLN A 849 38.37 -17.95 27.73
N THR A 850 37.98 -16.85 27.10
CA THR A 850 37.98 -16.75 25.63
C THR A 850 39.39 -16.74 25.04
N LYS A 851 40.37 -16.29 25.78
CA LYS A 851 41.79 -16.41 25.41
C LYS A 851 42.27 -17.85 25.48
N GLU A 852 41.91 -18.55 26.56
CA GLU A 852 42.23 -19.97 26.72
C GLU A 852 41.57 -20.82 25.63
N GLU A 853 40.31 -20.55 25.32
CA GLU A 853 39.57 -21.22 24.27
C GLU A 853 40.28 -21.09 22.91
N VAL A 854 40.70 -19.90 22.51
CA VAL A 854 41.46 -19.66 21.28
C VAL A 854 42.76 -20.44 21.30
N LEU A 855 43.51 -20.39 22.36
CA LEU A 855 44.81 -21.09 22.45
C LEU A 855 44.65 -22.64 22.35
N VAL A 856 43.63 -23.20 22.96
CA VAL A 856 43.32 -24.66 22.86
C VAL A 856 42.93 -25.02 21.47
N VAL A 857 42.02 -24.28 20.83
CA VAL A 857 41.55 -24.51 19.44
C VAL A 857 42.70 -24.33 18.46
N GLU A 858 43.54 -23.30 18.64
CA GLU A 858 44.73 -23.06 17.80
C GLU A 858 45.70 -24.23 17.85
N LYS A 859 45.96 -24.78 19.05
CA LYS A 859 46.80 -25.98 19.20
C LYS A 859 46.27 -27.18 18.47
N ILE A 860 44.96 -27.48 18.63
CA ILE A 860 44.29 -28.60 17.96
C ILE A 860 44.38 -28.46 16.45
N LEU A 861 44.13 -27.26 15.92
CA LEU A 861 44.14 -27.02 14.48
C LEU A 861 45.55 -27.09 13.89
N LYS A 862 46.57 -26.57 14.60
CA LYS A 862 47.98 -26.67 14.21
C LYS A 862 48.48 -28.12 14.15
N GLU A 863 48.05 -28.96 15.12
CA GLU A 863 48.33 -30.41 15.12
C GLU A 863 47.73 -31.09 13.88
N LYS A 864 46.60 -30.59 13.37
CA LYS A 864 45.96 -31.07 12.13
C LYS A 864 46.48 -30.35 10.87
N GLN A 865 47.57 -29.57 11.00
CA GLN A 865 48.25 -28.85 9.92
C GLN A 865 47.31 -27.85 9.21
N VAL A 866 46.37 -27.23 9.95
CA VAL A 866 45.56 -26.11 9.50
C VAL A 866 46.36 -24.82 9.70
N LYS A 867 46.27 -23.90 8.74
CA LYS A 867 46.88 -22.55 8.88
C LYS A 867 45.97 -21.70 9.77
N VAL A 868 46.50 -21.29 10.93
CA VAL A 868 45.72 -20.55 11.90
C VAL A 868 46.22 -19.13 12.01
N THR A 869 45.29 -18.15 11.94
CA THR A 869 45.51 -16.75 12.31
C THR A 869 44.70 -16.43 13.53
N SER A 870 45.34 -16.04 14.60
CA SER A 870 44.66 -15.71 15.87
C SER A 870 44.76 -14.23 16.15
N TYR A 871 43.61 -13.60 16.40
CA TYR A 871 43.45 -12.21 16.79
C TYR A 871 43.10 -12.16 18.30
N MET A 872 44.04 -11.65 19.09
CA MET A 872 43.91 -11.55 20.52
C MET A 872 44.32 -10.17 21.01
N ASP A 873 44.00 -9.85 22.26
CA ASP A 873 44.40 -8.62 22.95
C ASP A 873 43.96 -7.37 22.15
N VAL A 874 44.90 -6.59 21.59
CA VAL A 874 44.66 -5.35 20.84
C VAL A 874 44.35 -5.59 19.36
N ASN A 875 44.68 -6.78 18.81
CA ASN A 875 44.71 -7.04 17.37
C ASN A 875 43.34 -7.40 16.80
N GLY A 876 42.38 -7.77 17.63
CA GLY A 876 41.06 -8.20 17.19
C GLY A 876 40.10 -7.02 17.00
N THR A 877 40.45 -6.07 16.19
CA THR A 877 39.64 -4.88 15.86
C THR A 877 38.51 -5.20 14.89
N GLU A 878 37.51 -4.34 14.78
CA GLU A 878 36.44 -4.44 13.80
C GLU A 878 36.99 -4.47 12.37
N GLU A 879 38.03 -3.66 12.10
CA GLU A 879 38.69 -3.61 10.78
C GLU A 879 39.35 -4.96 10.43
N SER A 880 40.00 -5.63 11.40
CA SER A 880 40.60 -6.93 11.19
C SER A 880 39.55 -7.97 10.76
N PHE A 881 38.36 -7.88 11.35
CA PHE A 881 37.25 -8.75 11.02
C PHE A 881 36.68 -8.47 9.64
N LEU A 882 36.43 -7.22 9.31
CA LEU A 882 35.84 -6.80 8.05
C LEU A 882 36.79 -7.04 6.84
N ASN A 883 38.11 -7.02 7.09
CA ASN A 883 39.11 -7.33 6.07
C ASN A 883 39.02 -8.78 5.54
N MET A 884 38.34 -9.70 6.24
CA MET A 884 38.12 -11.07 5.78
C MET A 884 37.05 -11.15 4.66
N SER A 885 36.30 -10.10 4.42
CA SER A 885 35.24 -10.11 3.39
C SER A 885 35.83 -10.40 2.00
N GLY A 886 35.36 -11.45 1.36
CA GLY A 886 35.89 -11.96 0.08
C GLY A 886 37.12 -12.89 0.21
N MET A 887 37.67 -13.04 1.42
CA MET A 887 38.80 -13.92 1.75
C MET A 887 38.47 -14.80 2.94
N ALA A 888 37.26 -15.32 2.99
CA ALA A 888 36.71 -16.03 4.12
C ALA A 888 37.50 -17.32 4.48
N PRO A 889 37.89 -17.51 5.76
CA PRO A 889 38.54 -18.71 6.20
C PRO A 889 37.59 -19.90 6.16
N LYS A 890 38.11 -21.15 6.10
CA LYS A 890 37.30 -22.36 6.21
C LYS A 890 36.68 -22.53 7.59
N LEU A 891 37.37 -22.11 8.62
CA LEU A 891 36.92 -22.11 10.01
C LEU A 891 37.07 -20.71 10.60
N LEU A 892 35.99 -20.20 11.21
CA LEU A 892 35.96 -18.94 11.93
C LEU A 892 35.50 -19.21 13.38
N LEU A 893 36.30 -18.84 14.37
CA LEU A 893 35.92 -18.84 15.78
C LEU A 893 35.89 -17.39 16.27
N VAL A 894 34.81 -16.98 16.91
CA VAL A 894 34.69 -15.65 17.54
C VAL A 894 34.23 -15.81 18.98
N ALA A 895 35.15 -15.65 19.90
CA ALA A 895 34.93 -15.77 21.34
C ALA A 895 35.06 -14.36 22.00
N THR A 896 33.92 -13.70 22.22
CA THR A 896 33.84 -12.32 22.68
C THR A 896 32.53 -11.99 23.41
N HIS A 897 32.32 -10.74 23.82
CA HIS A 897 31.01 -10.28 24.27
C HIS A 897 30.04 -10.12 23.10
N GLY A 898 28.79 -10.57 23.29
CA GLY A 898 27.66 -10.26 22.42
C GLY A 898 26.68 -9.33 23.14
N PHE A 899 25.87 -8.62 22.37
CA PHE A 899 24.79 -7.78 22.87
C PHE A 899 23.54 -7.94 22.04
N TYR A 900 22.40 -7.70 22.69
CA TYR A 900 21.08 -7.63 22.07
C TYR A 900 20.19 -6.64 22.81
N TYR A 901 19.52 -5.75 22.07
CA TYR A 901 18.49 -4.85 22.56
C TYR A 901 17.14 -5.20 21.93
N SER A 902 16.11 -5.35 22.78
CA SER A 902 14.74 -5.49 22.30
C SER A 902 14.20 -4.14 21.83
N THR A 903 13.45 -4.13 20.72
CA THR A 903 12.76 -2.91 20.24
C THR A 903 11.76 -2.38 21.26
N ASP A 904 11.16 -3.24 22.09
CA ASP A 904 10.25 -2.82 23.16
C ASP A 904 10.97 -2.00 24.25
N ASN A 905 12.26 -2.19 24.40
CA ASN A 905 13.08 -1.47 25.39
C ASN A 905 13.70 -0.18 24.83
N ILE A 906 13.75 0.00 23.50
CA ILE A 906 14.39 1.16 22.85
C ILE A 906 13.65 2.45 23.17
N ALA A 907 12.32 2.44 23.27
CA ALA A 907 11.51 3.60 23.59
C ALA A 907 11.86 4.24 24.96
N ASN A 908 12.49 3.47 25.85
CA ASN A 908 12.88 3.89 27.17
C ASN A 908 14.38 4.21 27.31
N ILE A 909 15.15 4.12 26.21
CA ILE A 909 16.60 4.30 26.22
C ILE A 909 16.98 5.42 25.26
N ASP A 910 17.17 6.63 25.78
CA ASP A 910 17.38 7.87 24.98
C ASP A 910 18.46 7.77 23.89
N TYR A 911 19.56 7.04 24.15
CA TYR A 911 20.66 6.91 23.17
C TYR A 911 20.41 5.88 22.07
N LEU A 912 19.35 5.06 22.17
CA LEU A 912 18.94 4.11 21.14
C LEU A 912 17.75 4.61 20.30
N GLN A 913 17.16 5.75 20.66
CA GLN A 913 16.13 6.40 19.87
C GLN A 913 16.72 6.80 18.49
N GLY A 914 16.32 6.13 17.45
CA GLY A 914 16.84 6.31 16.08
C GLY A 914 17.44 5.05 15.47
N TYR A 915 17.71 4.00 16.26
CA TYR A 915 18.01 2.68 15.73
C TYR A 915 16.71 1.93 15.43
N THR A 916 16.25 2.03 14.18
CA THR A 916 15.02 1.34 13.73
C THR A 916 15.29 -0.02 13.09
N ASP A 917 16.55 -0.32 12.79
CA ASP A 917 16.97 -1.58 12.17
C ASP A 917 17.32 -2.62 13.26
N ALA A 918 16.52 -3.67 13.37
CA ALA A 918 16.72 -4.76 14.31
C ALA A 918 18.11 -5.42 14.17
N MET A 919 18.68 -5.45 12.95
CA MET A 919 20.03 -6.00 12.72
C MET A 919 21.14 -5.11 13.32
N SER A 920 20.87 -3.85 13.59
CA SER A 920 21.79 -2.94 14.27
C SER A 920 21.72 -3.04 15.80
N LEU A 921 20.70 -3.73 16.33
CA LEU A 921 20.46 -3.90 17.76
C LEU A 921 21.10 -5.16 18.36
N THR A 922 21.75 -5.98 17.55
CA THR A 922 22.48 -7.17 17.98
C THR A 922 23.87 -7.20 17.33
N GLY A 923 24.84 -7.73 18.03
CA GLY A 923 26.20 -7.77 17.53
C GLY A 923 27.23 -8.30 18.52
N LEU A 924 28.50 -8.14 18.15
CA LEU A 924 29.69 -8.54 18.89
C LEU A 924 30.52 -7.32 19.22
N ILE A 925 31.26 -7.39 20.34
CA ILE A 925 32.19 -6.34 20.76
C ILE A 925 33.61 -6.79 20.39
N MET A 926 34.30 -5.97 19.61
CA MET A 926 35.66 -6.19 19.19
C MET A 926 36.63 -5.34 20.03
N SER A 927 37.94 -5.50 19.83
CA SER A 927 38.93 -4.73 20.56
C SER A 927 38.71 -3.21 20.43
N GLY A 928 38.78 -2.51 21.57
CA GLY A 928 38.54 -1.05 21.63
C GLY A 928 37.06 -0.64 21.65
N GLY A 929 36.11 -1.59 21.60
CA GLY A 929 34.68 -1.31 21.47
C GLY A 929 34.07 -0.48 22.60
N ASN A 930 34.65 -0.48 23.81
CA ASN A 930 34.18 0.35 24.92
C ASN A 930 34.26 1.85 24.65
N LEU A 931 35.18 2.28 23.80
CA LEU A 931 35.32 3.70 23.46
C LEU A 931 34.05 4.22 22.73
N ALA A 932 33.68 3.58 21.66
CA ALA A 932 32.47 3.94 20.92
C ALA A 932 31.19 3.63 21.70
N TRP A 933 31.16 2.52 22.46
CA TRP A 933 30.01 2.14 23.27
C TRP A 933 29.58 3.23 24.25
N ARG A 934 30.59 3.92 24.80
CA ARG A 934 30.41 5.05 25.74
C ARG A 934 30.37 6.41 25.06
N GLY A 935 30.29 6.48 23.75
CA GLY A 935 30.20 7.72 22.97
C GLY A 935 31.48 8.56 22.97
N LYS A 936 32.66 7.97 23.25
CA LYS A 936 33.93 8.68 23.13
C LYS A 936 34.29 8.89 21.65
N HIS A 937 34.95 10.03 21.40
CA HIS A 937 35.41 10.36 20.05
C HIS A 937 36.51 9.39 19.60
N LEU A 938 36.34 8.83 18.40
CA LEU A 938 37.32 7.98 17.74
C LEU A 938 38.14 8.76 16.72
N PRO A 939 39.43 8.42 16.50
CA PRO A 939 40.22 8.98 15.43
C PRO A 939 39.61 8.79 14.03
N ASP A 940 40.01 9.64 13.07
CA ASP A 940 39.50 9.52 11.71
C ASP A 940 39.93 8.21 11.04
N GLY A 941 38.98 7.49 10.44
CA GLY A 941 39.24 6.22 9.77
C GLY A 941 39.25 4.99 10.70
N VAL A 942 39.00 5.15 12.00
CA VAL A 942 38.87 4.08 12.98
C VAL A 942 37.40 3.73 13.17
N LEU A 943 37.06 2.45 13.10
CA LEU A 943 35.70 1.94 13.32
C LEU A 943 35.38 1.80 14.83
N SER A 944 34.09 1.52 15.08
CA SER A 944 33.55 1.56 16.44
C SER A 944 34.00 0.41 17.35
N GLY A 945 34.52 -0.67 16.80
CA GLY A 945 34.70 -1.93 17.53
C GLY A 945 33.38 -2.60 17.93
N ILE A 946 32.26 -2.20 17.31
CA ILE A 946 30.92 -2.76 17.53
C ILE A 946 30.46 -3.41 16.24
N LEU A 947 30.70 -4.69 16.12
CA LEU A 947 30.37 -5.47 14.93
C LEU A 947 28.90 -5.93 14.96
N THR A 948 28.02 -5.17 14.29
CA THR A 948 26.58 -5.48 14.29
C THR A 948 26.21 -6.58 13.33
N ALA A 949 25.05 -7.23 13.52
CA ALA A 949 24.49 -8.18 12.58
C ALA A 949 24.28 -7.56 11.18
N ALA A 950 23.88 -6.28 11.13
CA ALA A 950 23.77 -5.52 9.89
C ALA A 950 25.11 -5.39 9.14
N THR A 951 26.21 -5.24 9.87
CA THR A 951 27.56 -5.18 9.28
C THR A 951 28.01 -6.55 8.79
N ILE A 952 27.80 -7.59 9.59
CA ILE A 952 28.18 -8.97 9.23
C ILE A 952 27.41 -9.47 8.01
N SER A 953 26.12 -9.18 7.91
CA SER A 953 25.27 -9.61 6.79
C SER A 953 25.74 -9.06 5.43
N ARG A 954 26.56 -8.00 5.43
CA ARG A 954 27.13 -7.40 4.22
C ARG A 954 28.48 -8.02 3.82
N MET A 955 29.08 -8.80 4.70
CA MET A 955 30.37 -9.44 4.41
C MET A 955 30.22 -10.60 3.44
N ASP A 956 31.27 -10.82 2.66
CA ASP A 956 31.44 -12.06 1.90
C ASP A 956 32.19 -13.09 2.72
N LEU A 957 31.43 -13.95 3.37
CA LEU A 957 31.94 -15.09 4.11
C LEU A 957 31.72 -16.41 3.33
N GLN A 958 31.45 -16.33 2.01
CA GLN A 958 31.33 -17.52 1.15
C GLN A 958 32.68 -18.26 1.09
N GLY A 959 32.75 -19.39 1.67
CA GLY A 959 33.98 -20.15 1.82
C GLY A 959 34.22 -20.61 3.25
N THR A 960 33.55 -19.95 4.22
CA THR A 960 33.55 -20.44 5.59
C THR A 960 32.61 -21.65 5.69
N GLU A 961 33.15 -22.75 6.10
CA GLU A 961 32.44 -24.04 6.25
C GLU A 961 31.94 -24.24 7.68
N LEU A 962 32.61 -23.61 8.64
CA LEU A 962 32.26 -23.64 10.06
C LEU A 962 32.52 -22.27 10.73
N ALA A 963 31.48 -21.64 11.24
CA ALA A 963 31.58 -20.49 12.13
C ALA A 963 31.16 -20.89 13.54
N VAL A 964 32.02 -20.63 14.51
CA VAL A 964 31.77 -20.88 15.94
C VAL A 964 31.68 -19.55 16.66
N LEU A 965 30.53 -19.25 17.24
CA LEU A 965 30.28 -18.04 18.02
C LEU A 965 30.21 -18.40 19.50
N SER A 966 31.27 -18.13 20.23
CA SER A 966 31.35 -18.30 21.68
C SER A 966 31.12 -16.94 22.35
N ALA A 967 29.86 -16.46 22.29
CA ALA A 967 29.49 -15.18 22.84
C ALA A 967 28.06 -15.21 23.40
N CYS A 968 27.82 -14.44 24.47
CA CYS A 968 26.49 -14.32 25.07
C CYS A 968 25.51 -13.68 24.06
N GLN A 969 24.24 -14.04 24.17
CA GLN A 969 23.15 -13.43 23.41
C GLN A 969 23.23 -13.55 21.87
N THR A 970 24.19 -14.28 21.32
CA THR A 970 24.31 -14.48 19.85
C THR A 970 23.13 -15.23 19.23
N GLY A 971 22.42 -16.02 20.05
CA GLY A 971 21.16 -16.66 19.70
C GLY A 971 19.91 -15.84 20.00
N GLN A 972 20.06 -14.64 20.55
CA GLN A 972 18.95 -13.74 20.86
C GLN A 972 18.73 -12.77 19.70
N GLY A 973 17.48 -12.51 19.40
CA GLY A 973 17.05 -11.59 18.40
C GLY A 973 15.66 -11.08 18.76
N GLU A 974 15.12 -10.19 17.96
CA GLU A 974 13.77 -9.71 18.19
C GLU A 974 12.77 -10.86 18.07
N THR A 975 11.98 -11.07 19.13
CA THR A 975 11.04 -12.19 19.26
C THR A 975 9.61 -11.81 18.89
N THR A 976 9.39 -10.64 18.26
CA THR A 976 8.05 -10.32 17.79
C THR A 976 7.71 -11.21 16.59
N PRO A 977 6.42 -11.52 16.36
CA PRO A 977 5.99 -12.26 15.16
C PRO A 977 6.42 -11.61 13.85
N ARG A 978 6.96 -10.39 13.91
CA ARG A 978 7.29 -9.54 12.78
C ARG A 978 8.75 -9.59 12.34
N ARG A 979 9.68 -9.98 13.27
CA ARG A 979 11.14 -9.95 13.03
C ARG A 979 11.83 -11.11 13.71
N TYR A 980 12.39 -12.01 12.93
CA TYR A 980 13.28 -13.09 13.39
C TYR A 980 14.69 -12.81 12.86
N LEU A 981 15.35 -11.83 13.46
CA LEU A 981 16.72 -11.46 13.13
C LEU A 981 17.61 -11.72 14.33
N TRP A 982 18.55 -12.61 14.19
CA TRP A 982 19.53 -12.97 15.20
C TRP A 982 20.92 -13.02 14.59
N LEU A 983 21.92 -12.69 15.39
CA LEU A 983 23.30 -12.54 14.95
C LEU A 983 23.83 -13.79 14.20
N ALA A 984 23.58 -14.99 14.74
CA ALA A 984 24.07 -16.23 14.16
C ALA A 984 23.47 -16.52 12.78
N ALA A 985 22.31 -15.97 12.42
CA ALA A 985 21.74 -16.12 11.08
C ALA A 985 22.46 -15.27 10.02
N CYS A 986 23.30 -14.31 10.43
CA CYS A 986 24.07 -13.45 9.54
C CYS A 986 25.41 -14.05 9.12
N PHE A 987 25.91 -15.06 9.84
CA PHE A 987 27.07 -15.87 9.49
C PHE A 987 26.68 -17.02 8.56
#